data_34d6fc9b94933dc6cd951927c1dc4a33
#
_entry.id   34d6fc9b94933dc6cd951927c1dc4a33
#
_cell.length_a   1.000
_cell.length_b   1.000
_cell.length_c   1.000
_cell.angle_alpha   90.00
_cell.angle_beta   90.00
_cell.angle_gamma   90.00
#
_symmetry.space_group_name_H-M   'P 1'
#
loop_
_entity.id
_entity.type
_entity.pdbx_description
1 polymer ?
#
loop_
_entity_poly.entity_id
_entity_poly.type
_entity_poly.pdbx_seq_one_letter_code
_entity_poly.pdbx_strand_id
1 'polypeptide(L)'
;MLFTFTSSFIKFINSNLAFVLEYNKQMLEFDSPLSSVRGIGPRFIQKFKQLGINTVGELLCHFPVRYEDFSDVVKISEISPGEKCTVRGIVKKTSVRRAWRKRMFLVESEIEDDSGKIRAVWFNQTYIQNSMGVGKVVNLSGAPSAERKSGQLYFSNPSYEIVSGNAAARAKHTARIVPIYPETKGLTSRGIRYVIKPILESVKIPEEIIPEKIMSKHGLMGLAPSLRLIHFPNSISDAEKARRRFSFEELFILELRLLGERAKNVKNNAYKIDIDINLLKSLTAGLPFKLTMSQKKALWEISKDMSRSYPMNRLLQGDVGSGKTIVAALAGICAANGGFQTAFMAPTEILARQHYETLKKTFPNFDGGIALVTGSGAKIYYARELETHADKNTVKREIEKGGVKIVVGTHALIAKKRTGENGITFKKLALVIVDEQHRFGVKQRALLLGRGDTGGGKTSAERQIPHFLSMSATPIPRTLSLALWSNLDFSSITEMPKNRKPIDTRVVEPRERPAAYAFIRNEIARGRQAFVVCPRIEPATNDEQLTTKELYELIVKSVKEEYEKLSKKIFPGLFVAMLHGRMKAEEKEKIMRDFSLNKTNILVTTSVIEVGVDVPNATIMFIEGAERFGLAQLYQFRGRVGRGEHKSYCFLFSDSASKDIEKRLLSVAKAKNGLELAESDLKIRGPGEFLGDEQTGMPDLAMKALKNPALVEEALEAAKEIINEYESLSNYPELKKRVEKFGEKVHME
;
A
#
# COMPACT_ATOMS: atom_id res chain seq x y z
N MET A 1 -44.56 40.24 50.32
CA MET A 1 -43.64 39.14 49.98
C MET A 1 -43.85 38.52 48.61
N LEU A 2 -44.65 39.13 47.71
CA LEU A 2 -44.93 38.62 46.36
C LEU A 2 -44.22 39.44 45.23
N PHE A 3 -43.57 40.54 45.56
CA PHE A 3 -42.88 41.39 44.55
C PHE A 3 -41.39 41.13 44.40
N THR A 4 -40.78 40.32 45.26
CA THR A 4 -39.35 40.00 45.17
C THR A 4 -39.03 38.73 44.36
N PHE A 5 -40.02 37.85 44.18
CA PHE A 5 -39.83 36.62 43.38
C PHE A 5 -39.88 36.85 41.87
N THR A 6 -40.65 37.83 41.41
CA THR A 6 -40.77 38.16 39.98
C THR A 6 -39.52 38.84 39.44
N SER A 7 -38.84 39.69 40.23
CA SER A 7 -37.62 40.36 39.78
C SER A 7 -36.42 39.42 39.60
N SER A 8 -36.29 38.40 40.50
CA SER A 8 -35.21 37.38 40.37
C SER A 8 -35.46 36.41 39.21
N PHE A 9 -36.72 36.06 38.94
CA PHE A 9 -37.07 35.17 37.85
C PHE A 9 -36.92 35.86 36.50
N ILE A 10 -37.27 37.14 36.37
CA ILE A 10 -37.04 37.98 35.16
C ILE A 10 -35.54 38.21 34.96
N LYS A 11 -34.74 38.43 36.02
CA LYS A 11 -33.28 38.50 35.89
C LYS A 11 -32.66 37.18 35.45
N PHE A 12 -33.16 36.03 35.96
CA PHE A 12 -32.70 34.70 35.51
C PHE A 12 -33.10 34.38 34.07
N ILE A 13 -34.31 34.76 33.63
CA ILE A 13 -34.74 34.61 32.22
C ILE A 13 -33.96 35.57 31.35
N ASN A 14 -33.76 36.83 31.74
CA ASN A 14 -33.01 37.80 30.95
C ASN A 14 -31.50 37.47 30.89
N SER A 15 -30.90 36.90 31.95
CA SER A 15 -29.51 36.41 31.89
C SER A 15 -29.38 35.16 31.06
N ASN A 16 -30.38 34.28 31.04
CA ASN A 16 -30.39 33.13 30.13
C ASN A 16 -30.71 33.52 28.69
N LEU A 17 -31.57 34.51 28.44
CA LEU A 17 -31.82 35.06 27.11
C LEU A 17 -30.61 35.85 26.59
N ALA A 18 -29.93 36.64 27.40
CA ALA A 18 -28.67 37.28 27.06
C ALA A 18 -27.58 36.25 26.78
N PHE A 19 -27.53 35.16 27.57
CA PHE A 19 -26.64 34.05 27.36
C PHE A 19 -26.91 33.28 26.01
N VAL A 20 -28.17 33.12 25.66
CA VAL A 20 -28.60 32.54 24.39
C VAL A 20 -28.37 33.51 23.21
N LEU A 21 -28.52 34.83 23.40
CA LEU A 21 -28.26 35.86 22.39
C LEU A 21 -26.77 36.15 22.20
N GLU A 22 -25.94 36.00 23.23
CA GLU A 22 -24.47 36.02 23.09
C GLU A 22 -23.91 34.73 22.46
N TYR A 23 -24.64 33.61 22.58
CA TYR A 23 -24.27 32.36 21.92
C TYR A 23 -24.28 32.49 20.35
N ASN A 24 -25.09 33.41 19.83
CA ASN A 24 -25.21 33.68 18.39
C ASN A 24 -24.17 34.65 17.80
N LYS A 25 -23.15 35.09 18.56
CA LYS A 25 -22.23 36.15 18.11
C LYS A 25 -20.80 35.73 17.79
N GLN A 26 -20.39 34.51 18.10
CA GLN A 26 -19.03 34.05 17.75
C GLN A 26 -19.12 32.97 16.69
N MET A 27 -19.11 33.40 15.41
CA MET A 27 -18.98 32.46 14.29
C MET A 27 -17.61 31.76 14.41
N LEU A 28 -17.61 30.46 14.57
CA LEU A 28 -16.41 29.63 14.56
C LEU A 28 -15.88 29.54 13.14
N GLU A 29 -14.59 29.72 12.95
CA GLU A 29 -13.92 29.46 11.67
C GLU A 29 -13.37 28.02 11.64
N PHE A 30 -13.14 27.52 10.46
CA PHE A 30 -12.66 26.14 10.25
C PHE A 30 -11.28 25.92 10.89
N ASP A 31 -10.41 26.92 10.85
CA ASP A 31 -9.07 26.86 11.45
C ASP A 31 -9.05 27.24 12.94
N SER A 32 -10.20 27.58 13.55
CA SER A 32 -10.27 27.88 14.98
C SER A 32 -9.79 26.70 15.82
N PRO A 33 -8.95 26.92 16.86
CA PRO A 33 -8.51 25.85 17.74
C PRO A 33 -9.68 25.30 18.56
N LEU A 34 -9.71 24.00 18.84
CA LEU A 34 -10.77 23.37 19.65
C LEU A 34 -10.91 23.99 21.05
N SER A 35 -9.86 24.61 21.56
CA SER A 35 -9.89 25.32 22.84
C SER A 35 -10.77 26.58 22.83
N SER A 36 -11.09 27.14 21.69
CA SER A 36 -11.99 28.30 21.55
C SER A 36 -13.47 27.89 21.52
N VAL A 37 -13.77 26.58 21.37
CA VAL A 37 -15.13 26.09 21.32
C VAL A 37 -15.70 25.99 22.73
N ARG A 38 -16.71 26.80 23.03
CA ARG A 38 -17.40 26.75 24.34
C ARG A 38 -18.04 25.37 24.57
N GLY A 39 -17.91 24.85 25.78
CA GLY A 39 -18.49 23.55 26.18
C GLY A 39 -17.57 22.35 25.97
N ILE A 40 -16.39 22.52 25.38
CA ILE A 40 -15.37 21.47 25.32
C ILE A 40 -14.39 21.67 26.47
N GLY A 41 -14.47 20.82 27.51
CA GLY A 41 -13.59 20.89 28.68
C GLY A 41 -12.14 20.45 28.36
N PRO A 42 -11.14 20.89 29.16
CA PRO A 42 -9.71 20.61 28.92
C PRO A 42 -9.39 19.12 28.76
N ARG A 43 -10.09 18.23 29.43
CA ARG A 43 -9.94 16.78 29.34
C ARG A 43 -10.34 16.24 27.96
N PHE A 44 -11.40 16.79 27.35
CA PHE A 44 -11.81 16.44 25.99
C PHE A 44 -10.81 16.96 24.96
N ILE A 45 -10.34 18.20 25.11
CA ILE A 45 -9.32 18.79 24.22
C ILE A 45 -8.05 17.93 24.22
N GLN A 46 -7.58 17.47 25.38
CA GLN A 46 -6.40 16.61 25.47
C GLN A 46 -6.61 15.28 24.75
N LYS A 47 -7.82 14.71 24.78
CA LYS A 47 -8.14 13.46 24.08
C LYS A 47 -8.24 13.65 22.57
N PHE A 48 -8.79 14.76 22.10
CA PHE A 48 -8.78 15.11 20.69
C PHE A 48 -7.35 15.30 20.17
N LYS A 49 -6.46 15.94 20.95
CA LYS A 49 -5.04 16.06 20.63
C LYS A 49 -4.35 14.70 20.47
N GLN A 50 -4.72 13.71 21.30
CA GLN A 50 -4.19 12.33 21.15
C GLN A 50 -4.62 11.66 19.83
N LEU A 51 -5.74 12.10 19.25
CA LEU A 51 -6.18 11.69 17.89
C LEU A 51 -5.62 12.58 16.78
N GLY A 52 -4.72 13.51 17.10
CA GLY A 52 -4.17 14.47 16.13
C GLY A 52 -5.13 15.60 15.76
N ILE A 53 -6.23 15.81 16.50
CA ILE A 53 -7.28 16.78 16.20
C ILE A 53 -7.07 18.03 17.08
N ASN A 54 -6.73 19.17 16.47
CA ASN A 54 -6.41 20.43 17.15
C ASN A 54 -7.37 21.56 16.79
N THR A 55 -7.97 21.52 15.60
CA THR A 55 -8.84 22.57 15.05
C THR A 55 -10.28 22.07 14.83
N VAL A 56 -11.20 23.01 14.67
CA VAL A 56 -12.60 22.75 14.33
C VAL A 56 -12.69 21.99 12.98
N GLY A 57 -11.91 22.41 11.99
CA GLY A 57 -11.88 21.76 10.68
C GLY A 57 -11.36 20.33 10.74
N GLU A 58 -10.30 20.07 11.52
CA GLU A 58 -9.81 18.70 11.72
C GLU A 58 -10.84 17.82 12.41
N LEU A 59 -11.61 18.35 13.35
CA LEU A 59 -12.72 17.62 13.97
C LEU A 59 -13.85 17.33 12.97
N LEU A 60 -14.22 18.29 12.15
CA LEU A 60 -15.26 18.12 11.11
C LEU A 60 -14.81 17.21 9.97
N CYS A 61 -13.49 17.05 9.77
CA CYS A 61 -12.91 16.08 8.85
C CYS A 61 -12.67 14.70 9.51
N HIS A 62 -12.92 14.57 10.82
CA HIS A 62 -12.88 13.27 11.50
C HIS A 62 -14.16 12.49 11.22
N PHE A 63 -14.19 11.78 10.08
CA PHE A 63 -15.41 11.16 9.56
C PHE A 63 -15.76 9.84 10.26
N PRO A 64 -17.08 9.47 10.29
CA PRO A 64 -17.51 8.18 10.81
C PRO A 64 -16.93 7.01 10.00
N VAL A 65 -16.55 5.93 10.70
CA VAL A 65 -16.10 4.69 10.06
C VAL A 65 -17.28 3.93 9.45
N ARG A 66 -18.39 3.90 10.18
CA ARG A 66 -19.63 3.22 9.78
C ARG A 66 -20.85 3.92 10.37
N TYR A 67 -22.00 3.50 9.91
CA TYR A 67 -23.30 3.94 10.43
C TYR A 67 -24.05 2.75 10.98
N GLU A 68 -24.71 2.94 12.10
CA GLU A 68 -25.67 2.00 12.66
C GLU A 68 -27.07 2.53 12.42
N ASP A 69 -27.88 1.72 11.77
CA ASP A 69 -29.26 2.08 11.46
C ASP A 69 -30.18 1.59 12.57
N PHE A 70 -30.80 2.55 13.27
CA PHE A 70 -31.82 2.31 14.28
C PHE A 70 -33.22 2.72 13.75
N SER A 71 -33.38 2.95 12.45
CA SER A 71 -34.65 3.44 11.89
C SER A 71 -35.73 2.38 11.86
N ASP A 72 -35.39 1.16 11.50
CA ASP A 72 -36.34 0.06 11.44
C ASP A 72 -36.39 -0.69 12.77
N VAL A 73 -37.33 -0.27 13.62
CA VAL A 73 -37.55 -0.91 14.93
C VAL A 73 -38.60 -2.01 14.74
N VAL A 74 -38.18 -3.25 14.94
CA VAL A 74 -39.07 -4.43 14.95
C VAL A 74 -39.44 -4.81 16.38
N LYS A 75 -40.54 -5.53 16.57
CA LYS A 75 -40.94 -6.07 17.87
C LYS A 75 -40.05 -7.24 18.27
N ILE A 76 -39.82 -7.42 19.56
CA ILE A 76 -38.99 -8.52 20.09
C ILE A 76 -39.53 -9.89 19.65
N SER A 77 -40.88 -10.04 19.50
CA SER A 77 -41.52 -11.25 19.04
C SER A 77 -41.27 -11.58 17.56
N GLU A 78 -40.87 -10.61 16.75
CA GLU A 78 -40.73 -10.73 15.28
C GLU A 78 -39.27 -10.99 14.84
N ILE A 79 -38.34 -11.03 15.79
CA ILE A 79 -36.91 -11.21 15.47
C ILE A 79 -36.57 -12.61 15.04
N SER A 80 -35.70 -12.72 14.03
CA SER A 80 -35.17 -13.98 13.52
C SER A 80 -33.68 -14.17 13.84
N PRO A 81 -33.21 -15.39 14.16
CA PRO A 81 -31.79 -15.61 14.47
C PRO A 81 -30.92 -15.35 13.25
N GLY A 82 -29.84 -14.58 13.45
CA GLY A 82 -28.84 -14.24 12.42
C GLY A 82 -29.22 -13.05 11.53
N GLU A 83 -30.45 -12.57 11.55
CA GLU A 83 -30.90 -11.41 10.79
C GLU A 83 -30.65 -10.12 11.58
N LYS A 84 -30.01 -9.13 10.96
CA LYS A 84 -29.69 -7.86 11.62
C LYS A 84 -30.99 -7.05 11.80
N CYS A 85 -31.33 -6.72 13.04
CA CYS A 85 -32.52 -5.94 13.36
C CYS A 85 -32.24 -4.96 14.50
N THR A 86 -33.16 -4.00 14.69
CA THR A 86 -33.18 -3.07 15.82
C THR A 86 -34.45 -3.29 16.62
N VAL A 87 -34.30 -3.47 17.94
CA VAL A 87 -35.42 -3.55 18.87
C VAL A 87 -35.40 -2.36 19.82
N ARG A 88 -36.56 -1.89 20.20
CA ARG A 88 -36.74 -0.86 21.22
C ARG A 88 -37.45 -1.46 22.43
N GLY A 89 -36.90 -1.23 23.62
CA GLY A 89 -37.54 -1.70 24.84
C GLY A 89 -37.03 -0.99 26.07
N ILE A 90 -37.62 -1.32 27.22
CA ILE A 90 -37.28 -0.80 28.55
C ILE A 90 -36.31 -1.78 29.20
N VAL A 91 -35.22 -1.25 29.78
CA VAL A 91 -34.28 -2.04 30.57
C VAL A 91 -34.97 -2.44 31.88
N LYS A 92 -35.18 -3.74 32.07
CA LYS A 92 -35.77 -4.29 33.32
C LYS A 92 -34.72 -4.69 34.33
N LYS A 93 -33.58 -5.19 33.88
CA LYS A 93 -32.50 -5.67 34.74
C LYS A 93 -31.16 -5.50 34.06
N THR A 94 -30.14 -5.10 34.82
CA THR A 94 -28.74 -5.12 34.36
C THR A 94 -27.88 -5.73 35.44
N SER A 95 -27.01 -6.66 35.07
CA SER A 95 -26.08 -7.36 35.97
C SER A 95 -24.70 -7.47 35.36
N VAL A 96 -23.68 -7.50 36.21
CA VAL A 96 -22.28 -7.74 35.78
C VAL A 96 -21.79 -9.00 36.48
N ARG A 97 -21.28 -9.92 35.73
CA ARG A 97 -20.64 -11.11 36.28
C ARG A 97 -19.25 -11.33 35.67
N ARG A 98 -18.37 -11.97 36.43
CA ARG A 98 -17.04 -12.36 35.95
C ARG A 98 -17.06 -13.83 35.51
N ALA A 99 -16.71 -14.08 34.25
CA ALA A 99 -16.57 -15.44 33.74
C ALA A 99 -15.22 -16.02 34.20
N TRP A 100 -15.26 -16.96 35.15
CA TRP A 100 -14.07 -17.55 35.81
C TRP A 100 -13.08 -18.19 34.83
N ARG A 101 -13.56 -18.95 33.83
CA ARG A 101 -12.71 -19.68 32.88
C ARG A 101 -11.98 -18.81 31.86
N LYS A 102 -12.47 -17.59 31.55
CA LYS A 102 -11.91 -16.70 30.53
C LYS A 102 -11.42 -15.36 31.07
N ARG A 103 -11.41 -15.14 32.39
CA ARG A 103 -11.02 -13.89 33.07
C ARG A 103 -11.67 -12.61 32.48
N MET A 104 -12.87 -12.72 31.90
CA MET A 104 -13.58 -11.62 31.26
C MET A 104 -14.83 -11.20 32.06
N PHE A 105 -15.18 -9.92 31.96
CA PHE A 105 -16.42 -9.39 32.52
C PHE A 105 -17.54 -9.51 31.47
N LEU A 106 -18.73 -9.93 31.96
CA LEU A 106 -19.96 -10.02 31.18
C LEU A 106 -20.96 -9.03 31.78
N VAL A 107 -21.45 -8.10 30.96
CA VAL A 107 -22.59 -7.26 31.30
C VAL A 107 -23.80 -7.82 30.60
N GLU A 108 -24.82 -8.18 31.36
CA GLU A 108 -26.08 -8.71 30.84
C GLU A 108 -27.20 -7.77 31.18
N SER A 109 -28.02 -7.40 30.17
CA SER A 109 -29.23 -6.61 30.39
C SER A 109 -30.42 -7.33 29.79
N GLU A 110 -31.54 -7.33 30.50
CA GLU A 110 -32.84 -7.80 30.03
C GLU A 110 -33.67 -6.58 29.58
N ILE A 111 -34.11 -6.63 28.34
CA ILE A 111 -34.89 -5.56 27.69
C ILE A 111 -36.25 -6.14 27.33
N GLU A 112 -37.30 -5.36 27.59
CA GLU A 112 -38.69 -5.73 27.40
C GLU A 112 -39.42 -4.68 26.56
N ASP A 113 -40.23 -5.15 25.57
CA ASP A 113 -41.23 -4.35 24.88
C ASP A 113 -42.65 -4.94 25.14
N ASP A 114 -43.63 -4.42 24.41
CA ASP A 114 -45.02 -4.88 24.52
C ASP A 114 -45.20 -6.32 23.98
N SER A 115 -44.23 -6.87 23.27
CA SER A 115 -44.31 -8.17 22.59
C SER A 115 -43.50 -9.26 23.25
N GLY A 116 -42.48 -8.91 24.06
CA GLY A 116 -41.64 -9.91 24.67
C GLY A 116 -40.41 -9.37 25.40
N LYS A 117 -39.49 -10.28 25.72
CA LYS A 117 -38.24 -9.98 26.40
C LYS A 117 -37.04 -10.54 25.63
N ILE A 118 -35.94 -9.80 25.63
CA ILE A 118 -34.68 -10.23 25.01
C ILE A 118 -33.51 -9.90 25.92
N ARG A 119 -32.52 -10.79 25.95
CA ARG A 119 -31.27 -10.60 26.68
C ARG A 119 -30.20 -10.03 25.75
N ALA A 120 -29.45 -9.02 26.24
CA ALA A 120 -28.28 -8.49 25.58
C ALA A 120 -27.05 -8.70 26.45
N VAL A 121 -25.93 -9.15 25.85
CA VAL A 121 -24.70 -9.52 26.52
C VAL A 121 -23.51 -8.75 25.90
N TRP A 122 -22.74 -8.07 26.75
CA TRP A 122 -21.50 -7.37 26.31
C TRP A 122 -20.29 -7.97 27.07
N PHE A 123 -19.20 -8.13 26.33
CA PHE A 123 -17.96 -8.70 26.84
C PHE A 123 -16.92 -7.61 27.12
N ASN A 124 -16.33 -7.60 28.35
CA ASN A 124 -15.30 -6.65 28.81
C ASN A 124 -15.69 -5.15 28.74
N GLN A 125 -16.99 -4.84 28.73
CA GLN A 125 -17.53 -3.48 28.63
C GLN A 125 -18.29 -3.08 29.91
N THR A 126 -17.61 -3.09 31.06
CA THR A 126 -18.25 -2.83 32.39
C THR A 126 -18.91 -1.46 32.49
N TYR A 127 -18.46 -0.47 31.70
CA TYR A 127 -19.07 0.87 31.66
C TYR A 127 -20.53 0.86 31.20
N ILE A 128 -20.96 -0.17 30.47
CA ILE A 128 -22.34 -0.31 30.00
C ILE A 128 -23.32 -0.43 31.18
N GLN A 129 -22.93 -1.03 32.29
CA GLN A 129 -23.75 -1.12 33.47
C GLN A 129 -24.28 0.26 33.91
N ASN A 130 -23.42 1.27 33.92
CA ASN A 130 -23.78 2.63 34.31
C ASN A 130 -24.69 3.31 33.26
N SER A 131 -24.57 2.89 32.00
CA SER A 131 -25.38 3.43 30.91
C SER A 131 -26.77 2.77 30.84
N MET A 132 -26.84 1.44 31.05
CA MET A 132 -28.06 0.62 30.98
C MET A 132 -28.79 0.58 32.34
N GLY A 133 -29.18 1.75 32.88
CA GLY A 133 -29.99 1.82 34.12
C GLY A 133 -31.39 1.27 33.90
N VAL A 134 -31.94 0.60 34.96
CA VAL A 134 -33.31 0.10 34.98
C VAL A 134 -34.32 1.24 34.72
N GLY A 135 -35.33 0.98 33.91
CA GLY A 135 -36.36 1.96 33.52
C GLY A 135 -35.97 2.83 32.31
N LYS A 136 -34.73 2.78 31.81
CA LYS A 136 -34.36 3.52 30.61
C LYS A 136 -34.91 2.81 29.34
N VAL A 137 -35.39 3.63 28.40
CA VAL A 137 -35.74 3.16 27.05
C VAL A 137 -34.48 3.10 26.23
N VAL A 138 -34.24 1.98 25.55
CA VAL A 138 -33.06 1.75 24.73
C VAL A 138 -33.41 1.15 23.38
N ASN A 139 -32.67 1.55 22.35
CA ASN A 139 -32.63 0.84 21.07
C ASN A 139 -31.43 -0.09 21.08
N LEU A 140 -31.62 -1.34 20.70
CA LEU A 140 -30.55 -2.32 20.50
C LEU A 140 -30.53 -2.75 19.04
N SER A 141 -29.36 -2.71 18.41
CA SER A 141 -29.18 -3.17 17.03
C SER A 141 -28.08 -4.23 16.96
N GLY A 142 -28.37 -5.30 16.24
CA GLY A 142 -27.45 -6.42 16.06
C GLY A 142 -28.14 -7.61 15.38
N ALA A 143 -27.39 -8.69 15.20
CA ALA A 143 -27.94 -9.98 14.76
C ALA A 143 -28.15 -10.86 16.00
N PRO A 144 -29.38 -11.23 16.36
CA PRO A 144 -29.64 -12.09 17.50
C PRO A 144 -29.13 -13.51 17.24
N SER A 145 -28.60 -14.15 18.26
CA SER A 145 -28.10 -15.52 18.23
C SER A 145 -29.00 -16.40 19.10
N ALA A 146 -29.19 -17.65 18.71
CA ALA A 146 -29.91 -18.61 19.54
C ALA A 146 -28.95 -19.29 20.53
N GLU A 147 -29.33 -19.39 21.80
CA GLU A 147 -28.56 -20.09 22.80
C GLU A 147 -28.66 -21.61 22.57
N ARG A 148 -27.53 -22.30 22.51
CA ARG A 148 -27.46 -23.74 22.13
C ARG A 148 -28.29 -24.67 23.01
N LYS A 149 -28.55 -24.31 24.27
CA LYS A 149 -29.26 -25.19 25.23
C LYS A 149 -30.74 -24.88 25.36
N SER A 150 -31.10 -23.58 25.32
CA SER A 150 -32.48 -23.13 25.59
C SER A 150 -33.23 -22.70 24.32
N GLY A 151 -32.54 -22.50 23.23
CA GLY A 151 -33.12 -21.94 22.00
C GLY A 151 -33.50 -20.46 22.11
N GLN A 152 -33.36 -19.83 23.29
CA GLN A 152 -33.69 -18.42 23.49
C GLN A 152 -32.80 -17.51 22.69
N LEU A 153 -33.39 -16.51 22.06
CA LEU A 153 -32.65 -15.48 21.33
C LEU A 153 -32.02 -14.47 22.29
N TYR A 154 -30.81 -14.06 21.98
CA TYR A 154 -30.08 -13.01 22.69
C TYR A 154 -29.20 -12.23 21.73
N PHE A 155 -28.92 -10.98 22.07
CA PHE A 155 -27.95 -10.16 21.37
C PHE A 155 -26.55 -10.32 21.98
N SER A 156 -25.54 -10.57 21.13
CA SER A 156 -24.12 -10.63 21.50
C SER A 156 -23.42 -9.34 21.06
N ASN A 157 -22.91 -8.54 22.01
CA ASN A 157 -22.31 -7.23 21.75
C ASN A 157 -23.16 -6.31 20.84
N PRO A 158 -24.47 -6.12 21.10
CA PRO A 158 -25.25 -5.24 20.25
C PRO A 158 -24.81 -3.79 20.39
N SER A 159 -24.96 -3.02 19.32
CA SER A 159 -24.93 -1.57 19.41
C SER A 159 -26.16 -1.09 20.20
N TYR A 160 -26.01 -0.03 21.00
CA TYR A 160 -27.14 0.49 21.78
C TYR A 160 -27.19 2.01 21.77
N GLU A 161 -28.41 2.56 21.82
CA GLU A 161 -28.67 3.97 22.02
C GLU A 161 -29.73 4.16 23.11
N ILE A 162 -29.45 5.09 24.04
CA ILE A 162 -30.43 5.43 25.10
C ILE A 162 -31.33 6.52 24.55
N VAL A 163 -32.62 6.27 24.55
CA VAL A 163 -33.64 7.23 24.16
C VAL A 163 -33.92 8.16 25.32
N SER A 164 -33.43 9.40 25.26
CA SER A 164 -33.61 10.42 26.35
C SER A 164 -34.80 11.33 26.02
N GLY A 165 -35.68 11.56 27.02
CA GLY A 165 -36.74 12.55 26.94
C GLY A 165 -38.16 11.97 27.01
N ASN A 166 -39.18 12.80 27.28
CA ASN A 166 -40.63 12.46 27.32
C ASN A 166 -41.12 11.88 26.00
N ALA A 167 -40.56 10.77 25.58
CA ALA A 167 -40.63 10.18 24.25
C ALA A 167 -41.87 9.29 24.06
N ALA A 168 -42.68 9.08 25.10
CA ALA A 168 -43.95 8.40 24.86
C ALA A 168 -44.90 9.18 23.93
N ALA A 169 -44.79 10.51 23.83
CA ALA A 169 -45.58 11.35 22.94
C ALA A 169 -44.92 11.74 21.62
N ARG A 170 -43.61 11.50 21.43
CA ARG A 170 -42.83 11.84 20.24
C ARG A 170 -42.20 10.63 19.52
N ALA A 171 -42.74 9.45 19.74
CA ALA A 171 -42.24 8.18 19.19
C ALA A 171 -42.22 8.06 17.66
N LYS A 172 -42.65 9.10 16.90
CA LYS A 172 -42.57 9.11 15.43
C LYS A 172 -41.24 9.60 14.80
N HIS A 173 -40.24 10.04 15.62
CA HIS A 173 -39.03 10.69 15.08
C HIS A 173 -37.71 10.28 15.73
N THR A 174 -37.65 9.18 16.47
CA THR A 174 -36.43 8.77 17.20
C THR A 174 -35.66 7.62 16.54
N ALA A 175 -36.18 7.08 15.46
CA ALA A 175 -35.43 6.18 14.60
C ALA A 175 -34.47 7.00 13.75
N ARG A 176 -33.18 6.81 13.90
CA ARG A 176 -32.16 7.55 13.14
C ARG A 176 -30.91 6.71 12.88
N ILE A 177 -30.21 7.10 11.85
CA ILE A 177 -28.90 6.58 11.53
C ILE A 177 -27.87 7.24 12.45
N VAL A 178 -27.10 6.41 13.16
CA VAL A 178 -26.13 6.85 14.16
C VAL A 178 -24.71 6.65 13.62
N PRO A 179 -23.92 7.74 13.43
CA PRO A 179 -22.55 7.63 12.99
C PRO A 179 -21.64 7.09 14.10
N ILE A 180 -20.77 6.15 13.76
CA ILE A 180 -19.76 5.56 14.63
C ILE A 180 -18.38 6.06 14.21
N TYR A 181 -17.67 6.70 15.14
CA TYR A 181 -16.35 7.29 14.90
C TYR A 181 -15.24 6.39 15.44
N PRO A 182 -13.99 6.56 14.96
CA PRO A 182 -12.83 6.02 15.64
C PRO A 182 -12.75 6.54 17.07
N GLU A 183 -12.60 5.62 18.03
CA GLU A 183 -12.61 5.94 19.46
C GLU A 183 -11.21 5.83 20.06
N THR A 184 -10.96 6.57 21.15
CA THR A 184 -9.77 6.41 21.97
C THR A 184 -10.16 6.27 23.44
N LYS A 185 -9.23 5.86 24.29
CA LYS A 185 -9.51 5.63 25.72
C LYS A 185 -10.14 6.85 26.38
N GLY A 186 -11.43 6.74 26.68
CA GLY A 186 -12.24 7.77 27.35
C GLY A 186 -12.79 8.87 26.43
N LEU A 187 -12.75 8.70 25.10
CA LEU A 187 -13.48 9.49 24.12
C LEU A 187 -14.28 8.53 23.24
N THR A 188 -15.58 8.43 23.53
CA THR A 188 -16.50 7.54 22.81
C THR A 188 -17.14 8.27 21.63
N SER A 189 -17.64 7.50 20.67
CA SER A 189 -18.40 7.98 19.52
C SER A 189 -19.57 8.90 19.94
N ARG A 190 -20.22 8.62 21.07
CA ARG A 190 -21.27 9.46 21.64
C ARG A 190 -20.72 10.84 22.06
N GLY A 191 -19.56 10.88 22.69
CA GLY A 191 -18.90 12.13 23.08
C GLY A 191 -18.50 12.97 21.86
N ILE A 192 -18.00 12.32 20.81
CA ILE A 192 -17.65 12.98 19.54
C ILE A 192 -18.90 13.59 18.89
N ARG A 193 -19.99 12.84 18.77
CA ARG A 193 -21.28 13.36 18.24
C ARG A 193 -21.81 14.56 19.03
N TYR A 194 -21.70 14.50 20.35
CA TYR A 194 -22.14 15.58 21.22
C TYR A 194 -21.40 16.90 20.94
N VAL A 195 -20.12 16.83 20.65
CA VAL A 195 -19.27 17.98 20.33
C VAL A 195 -19.50 18.47 18.89
N ILE A 196 -19.58 17.57 17.90
CA ILE A 196 -19.72 17.93 16.49
C ILE A 196 -21.03 18.66 16.20
N LYS A 197 -22.16 18.24 16.81
CA LYS A 197 -23.49 18.77 16.46
C LYS A 197 -23.58 20.30 16.61
N PRO A 198 -23.27 20.91 17.78
CA PRO A 198 -23.37 22.38 17.93
C PRO A 198 -22.32 23.13 17.08
N ILE A 199 -21.17 22.51 16.80
CA ILE A 199 -20.15 23.11 15.94
C ILE A 199 -20.67 23.24 14.51
N LEU A 200 -21.29 22.21 13.96
CA LEU A 200 -21.88 22.24 12.60
C LEU A 200 -22.99 23.31 12.45
N GLU A 201 -23.64 23.68 13.53
CA GLU A 201 -24.68 24.72 13.52
C GLU A 201 -24.09 26.14 13.59
N SER A 202 -22.86 26.31 14.09
CA SER A 202 -22.22 27.62 14.36
C SER A 202 -20.97 27.92 13.54
N VAL A 203 -20.44 26.92 12.83
CA VAL A 203 -19.20 27.07 12.04
C VAL A 203 -19.47 27.75 10.69
N LYS A 204 -18.60 28.68 10.31
CA LYS A 204 -18.53 29.21 8.96
C LYS A 204 -17.82 28.15 8.10
N ILE A 205 -18.60 27.48 7.26
CA ILE A 205 -18.06 26.49 6.33
C ILE A 205 -17.27 27.21 5.23
N PRO A 206 -16.08 26.76 4.88
CA PRO A 206 -15.27 27.35 3.80
C PRO A 206 -16.02 27.32 2.45
N GLU A 207 -15.54 28.13 1.52
CA GLU A 207 -16.04 28.10 0.16
C GLU A 207 -15.72 26.76 -0.52
N GLU A 208 -16.51 26.40 -1.53
CA GLU A 208 -16.33 25.19 -2.31
C GLU A 208 -15.02 25.28 -3.12
N ILE A 209 -14.17 24.28 -2.97
CA ILE A 209 -12.90 24.22 -3.68
C ILE A 209 -12.97 23.48 -5.01
N ILE A 210 -13.97 22.58 -5.18
CA ILE A 210 -14.18 21.86 -6.42
C ILE A 210 -14.96 22.77 -7.37
N PRO A 211 -14.46 23.03 -8.60
CA PRO A 211 -15.14 23.86 -9.57
C PRO A 211 -16.56 23.33 -9.87
N GLU A 212 -17.51 24.23 -10.03
CA GLU A 212 -18.93 23.89 -10.26
C GLU A 212 -19.14 23.01 -11.50
N LYS A 213 -18.36 23.23 -12.55
CA LYS A 213 -18.35 22.40 -13.76
C LYS A 213 -18.05 20.94 -13.44
N ILE A 214 -17.05 20.70 -12.57
CA ILE A 214 -16.66 19.34 -12.14
C ILE A 214 -17.74 18.75 -11.25
N MET A 215 -18.26 19.52 -10.29
CA MET A 215 -19.34 19.05 -9.41
C MET A 215 -20.56 18.60 -10.20
N SER A 216 -21.01 19.41 -11.15
CA SER A 216 -22.17 19.13 -11.99
C SER A 216 -21.95 17.91 -12.87
N LYS A 217 -20.78 17.81 -13.52
CA LYS A 217 -20.42 16.67 -14.41
C LYS A 217 -20.41 15.34 -13.67
N HIS A 218 -19.88 15.30 -12.44
CA HIS A 218 -19.73 14.08 -11.65
C HIS A 218 -20.85 13.87 -10.62
N GLY A 219 -21.89 14.72 -10.62
CA GLY A 219 -23.02 14.63 -9.70
C GLY A 219 -22.61 14.70 -8.23
N LEU A 220 -21.67 15.58 -7.89
CA LEU A 220 -21.16 15.73 -6.54
C LEU A 220 -22.01 16.69 -5.72
N MET A 221 -22.18 16.35 -4.46
CA MET A 221 -22.86 17.22 -3.49
C MET A 221 -21.91 18.34 -3.04
N GLY A 222 -22.42 19.56 -2.81
CA GLY A 222 -21.62 20.67 -2.29
C GLY A 222 -21.06 20.42 -0.89
N LEU A 223 -20.03 21.18 -0.50
CA LEU A 223 -19.30 20.98 0.75
C LEU A 223 -20.20 21.07 2.00
N ALA A 224 -21.02 22.13 2.10
CA ALA A 224 -21.85 22.37 3.27
C ALA A 224 -22.90 21.27 3.53
N PRO A 225 -23.71 20.84 2.55
CA PRO A 225 -24.62 19.72 2.75
C PRO A 225 -23.86 18.40 3.02
N SER A 226 -22.71 18.16 2.38
CA SER A 226 -21.92 16.95 2.59
C SER A 226 -21.37 16.85 4.01
N LEU A 227 -20.85 17.95 4.59
CA LEU A 227 -20.40 17.98 5.98
C LEU A 227 -21.54 17.68 6.97
N ARG A 228 -22.75 18.16 6.70
CA ARG A 228 -23.89 17.85 7.55
C ARG A 228 -24.31 16.39 7.44
N LEU A 229 -24.43 15.88 6.21
CA LEU A 229 -24.95 14.55 5.94
C LEU A 229 -23.94 13.43 6.25
N ILE A 230 -22.65 13.70 6.20
CA ILE A 230 -21.66 12.67 6.63
C ILE A 230 -21.68 12.47 8.14
N HIS A 231 -22.00 13.51 8.94
CA HIS A 231 -22.09 13.41 10.39
C HIS A 231 -23.50 13.06 10.88
N PHE A 232 -24.54 13.56 10.24
CA PHE A 232 -25.94 13.36 10.63
C PHE A 232 -26.80 13.10 9.38
N PRO A 233 -26.67 11.92 8.77
CA PRO A 233 -27.44 11.59 7.57
C PRO A 233 -28.92 11.33 7.87
N ASN A 234 -29.79 11.64 6.93
CA ASN A 234 -31.21 11.29 6.99
C ASN A 234 -31.46 9.86 6.48
N SER A 235 -30.59 9.38 5.56
CA SER A 235 -30.63 8.04 4.99
C SER A 235 -29.19 7.50 4.81
N ILE A 236 -29.02 6.18 4.69
CA ILE A 236 -27.73 5.57 4.34
C ILE A 236 -27.23 6.10 3.00
N SER A 237 -28.16 6.28 2.02
CA SER A 237 -27.84 6.85 0.71
C SER A 237 -27.25 8.27 0.82
N ASP A 238 -27.76 9.12 1.72
CA ASP A 238 -27.20 10.47 1.93
C ASP A 238 -25.77 10.42 2.50
N ALA A 239 -25.54 9.50 3.44
CA ALA A 239 -24.22 9.27 4.00
C ALA A 239 -23.23 8.80 2.93
N GLU A 240 -23.66 7.90 2.04
CA GLU A 240 -22.83 7.40 0.93
C GLU A 240 -22.52 8.49 -0.11
N LYS A 241 -23.50 9.32 -0.47
CA LYS A 241 -23.29 10.47 -1.35
C LYS A 241 -22.32 11.48 -0.76
N ALA A 242 -22.45 11.81 0.52
CA ALA A 242 -21.53 12.69 1.22
C ALA A 242 -20.12 12.08 1.28
N ARG A 243 -20.00 10.79 1.59
CA ARG A 243 -18.72 10.07 1.59
C ARG A 243 -18.07 10.05 0.21
N ARG A 244 -18.86 9.79 -0.85
CA ARG A 244 -18.38 9.82 -2.24
C ARG A 244 -17.77 11.18 -2.59
N ARG A 245 -18.41 12.27 -2.18
CA ARG A 245 -17.92 13.63 -2.43
C ARG A 245 -16.55 13.85 -1.78
N PHE A 246 -16.37 13.52 -0.49
CA PHE A 246 -15.08 13.69 0.17
C PHE A 246 -14.01 12.74 -0.37
N SER A 247 -14.38 11.50 -0.69
CA SER A 247 -13.48 10.55 -1.35
C SER A 247 -13.00 11.05 -2.71
N PHE A 248 -13.90 11.63 -3.50
CA PHE A 248 -13.55 12.26 -4.77
C PHE A 248 -12.61 13.44 -4.57
N GLU A 249 -12.90 14.33 -3.61
CA GLU A 249 -12.05 15.49 -3.32
C GLU A 249 -10.61 15.10 -2.99
N GLU A 250 -10.42 14.13 -2.10
CA GLU A 250 -9.07 13.67 -1.72
C GLU A 250 -8.31 13.06 -2.90
N LEU A 251 -8.99 12.25 -3.74
CA LEU A 251 -8.38 11.72 -4.96
C LEU A 251 -8.10 12.83 -5.99
N PHE A 252 -9.02 13.77 -6.16
CA PHE A 252 -8.86 14.87 -7.09
C PHE A 252 -7.66 15.77 -6.73
N ILE A 253 -7.50 16.11 -5.45
CA ILE A 253 -6.35 16.88 -4.95
C ILE A 253 -5.04 16.11 -5.19
N LEU A 254 -5.05 14.80 -4.94
CA LEU A 254 -3.91 13.92 -5.18
C LEU A 254 -3.51 13.94 -6.66
N GLU A 255 -4.48 13.76 -7.56
CA GLU A 255 -4.25 13.74 -9.00
C GLU A 255 -3.77 15.09 -9.54
N LEU A 256 -4.35 16.20 -9.06
CA LEU A 256 -3.89 17.53 -9.41
C LEU A 256 -2.43 17.76 -9.03
N ARG A 257 -2.02 17.27 -7.86
CA ARG A 257 -0.63 17.35 -7.43
C ARG A 257 0.29 16.56 -8.35
N LEU A 258 -0.04 15.29 -8.60
CA LEU A 258 0.78 14.40 -9.43
C LEU A 258 0.90 14.91 -10.88
N LEU A 259 -0.20 15.35 -11.47
CA LEU A 259 -0.21 15.96 -12.80
C LEU A 259 0.54 17.30 -12.84
N GLY A 260 0.45 18.09 -11.76
CA GLY A 260 1.23 19.31 -11.59
C GLY A 260 2.74 19.06 -11.53
N GLU A 261 3.18 18.00 -10.84
CA GLU A 261 4.57 17.55 -10.84
C GLU A 261 5.02 17.07 -12.23
N ARG A 262 4.16 16.33 -12.94
CA ARG A 262 4.40 15.92 -14.31
C ARG A 262 4.56 17.12 -15.24
N ALA A 263 3.70 18.12 -15.14
CA ALA A 263 3.79 19.34 -15.94
C ALA A 263 5.10 20.12 -15.67
N LYS A 264 5.58 20.16 -14.42
CA LYS A 264 6.89 20.70 -14.08
C LYS A 264 8.02 19.91 -14.72
N ASN A 265 7.94 18.58 -14.74
CA ASN A 265 8.95 17.73 -15.37
C ASN A 265 9.05 17.94 -16.88
N VAL A 266 7.93 18.18 -17.55
CA VAL A 266 7.91 18.46 -19.01
C VAL A 266 8.63 19.77 -19.34
N LYS A 267 8.73 20.74 -18.40
CA LYS A 267 9.48 21.98 -18.59
C LYS A 267 11.01 21.81 -18.46
N ASN A 268 11.49 20.67 -18.00
CA ASN A 268 12.91 20.37 -17.91
C ASN A 268 13.44 19.86 -19.26
N ASN A 269 14.73 20.10 -19.53
CA ASN A 269 15.39 19.62 -20.73
C ASN A 269 16.01 18.23 -20.53
N ALA A 270 15.88 17.37 -21.55
CA ALA A 270 16.54 16.06 -21.62
C ALA A 270 17.29 15.89 -22.92
N TYR A 271 18.24 14.94 -22.93
CA TYR A 271 18.89 14.55 -24.18
C TYR A 271 17.88 13.84 -25.09
N LYS A 272 17.63 14.44 -26.25
CA LYS A 272 16.84 13.80 -27.29
C LYS A 272 17.64 12.63 -27.89
N ILE A 273 17.17 11.41 -27.72
CA ILE A 273 17.79 10.21 -28.26
C ILE A 273 17.06 9.82 -29.54
N ASP A 274 17.63 10.14 -30.67
CA ASP A 274 17.03 9.78 -31.95
C ASP A 274 17.13 8.25 -32.17
N ILE A 275 15.99 7.60 -32.27
CA ILE A 275 15.89 6.15 -32.41
C ILE A 275 15.85 5.76 -33.85
N ASP A 276 16.92 5.12 -34.33
CA ASP A 276 16.91 4.50 -35.63
C ASP A 276 16.09 3.19 -35.62
N ILE A 277 14.98 3.19 -36.35
CA ILE A 277 14.05 2.05 -36.42
C ILE A 277 14.75 0.84 -37.10
N ASN A 278 15.65 1.05 -38.05
CA ASN A 278 16.37 -0.02 -38.69
C ASN A 278 17.36 -0.68 -37.76
N LEU A 279 18.07 0.12 -36.98
CA LEU A 279 18.91 -0.36 -35.87
C LEU A 279 18.09 -1.18 -34.88
N LEU A 280 16.93 -0.67 -34.43
CA LEU A 280 16.07 -1.39 -33.51
C LEU A 280 15.58 -2.73 -34.06
N LYS A 281 15.24 -2.77 -35.34
CA LYS A 281 14.88 -4.02 -36.04
C LYS A 281 16.08 -4.98 -36.12
N SER A 282 17.28 -4.51 -36.45
CA SER A 282 18.48 -5.35 -36.51
C SER A 282 18.86 -5.91 -35.14
N LEU A 283 18.82 -5.07 -34.06
CA LEU A 283 19.07 -5.50 -32.69
C LEU A 283 18.07 -6.57 -32.23
N THR A 284 16.79 -6.39 -32.56
CA THR A 284 15.75 -7.36 -32.17
C THR A 284 15.81 -8.64 -32.97
N ALA A 285 16.24 -8.58 -34.25
CA ALA A 285 16.47 -9.75 -35.09
C ALA A 285 17.70 -10.56 -34.69
N GLY A 286 18.73 -9.90 -34.14
CA GLY A 286 19.96 -10.53 -33.65
C GLY A 286 19.83 -11.24 -32.29
N LEU A 287 18.67 -11.14 -31.64
CA LEU A 287 18.46 -11.83 -30.37
C LEU A 287 18.30 -13.34 -30.56
N PRO A 288 18.80 -14.21 -29.65
CA PRO A 288 18.65 -15.66 -29.72
C PRO A 288 17.21 -16.15 -29.53
N PHE A 289 16.25 -15.25 -29.37
CA PHE A 289 14.82 -15.49 -29.18
C PHE A 289 13.97 -14.36 -29.77
N LYS A 290 12.71 -14.65 -30.06
CA LYS A 290 11.76 -13.65 -30.58
C LYS A 290 11.08 -12.91 -29.41
N LEU A 291 11.05 -11.58 -29.49
CA LEU A 291 10.30 -10.77 -28.52
C LEU A 291 8.79 -11.01 -28.65
N THR A 292 8.07 -11.03 -27.50
CA THR A 292 6.60 -11.07 -27.47
C THR A 292 6.02 -9.74 -27.95
N MET A 293 4.71 -9.70 -28.24
CA MET A 293 4.07 -8.47 -28.70
C MET A 293 4.08 -7.40 -27.58
N SER A 294 3.86 -7.80 -26.32
CA SER A 294 3.91 -6.88 -25.19
C SER A 294 5.34 -6.32 -24.95
N GLN A 295 6.39 -7.12 -25.14
CA GLN A 295 7.78 -6.64 -25.09
C GLN A 295 8.09 -5.63 -26.20
N LYS A 296 7.65 -5.91 -27.44
CA LYS A 296 7.82 -4.98 -28.57
C LYS A 296 7.08 -3.67 -28.33
N LYS A 297 5.84 -3.74 -27.82
CA LYS A 297 5.05 -2.56 -27.49
C LYS A 297 5.73 -1.72 -26.41
N ALA A 298 6.20 -2.35 -25.33
CA ALA A 298 6.90 -1.67 -24.26
C ALA A 298 8.20 -1.00 -24.74
N LEU A 299 8.99 -1.70 -25.57
CA LEU A 299 10.20 -1.15 -26.17
C LEU A 299 9.90 0.07 -27.05
N TRP A 300 8.85 -0.01 -27.87
CA TRP A 300 8.42 1.10 -28.71
C TRP A 300 7.98 2.33 -27.91
N GLU A 301 7.18 2.13 -26.86
CA GLU A 301 6.73 3.20 -25.94
C GLU A 301 7.93 3.89 -25.27
N ILE A 302 8.90 3.12 -24.77
CA ILE A 302 10.13 3.64 -24.17
C ILE A 302 10.94 4.42 -25.20
N SER A 303 11.12 3.86 -26.40
CA SER A 303 11.87 4.49 -27.50
C SER A 303 11.25 5.82 -27.92
N LYS A 304 9.91 5.86 -28.05
CA LYS A 304 9.17 7.09 -28.36
C LYS A 304 9.37 8.17 -27.29
N ASP A 305 9.40 7.78 -26.02
CA ASP A 305 9.60 8.75 -24.95
C ASP A 305 11.06 9.25 -24.88
N MET A 306 12.04 8.38 -25.14
CA MET A 306 13.45 8.75 -25.20
C MET A 306 13.76 9.74 -26.33
N SER A 307 12.94 9.79 -27.37
CA SER A 307 13.11 10.73 -28.47
C SER A 307 12.52 12.14 -28.23
N ARG A 308 11.95 12.37 -27.05
CA ARG A 308 11.46 13.68 -26.62
C ARG A 308 12.57 14.57 -26.05
N SER A 309 12.38 15.89 -26.09
CA SER A 309 13.31 16.88 -25.52
C SER A 309 13.16 17.07 -23.99
N TYR A 310 12.19 16.41 -23.36
CA TYR A 310 11.95 16.46 -21.93
C TYR A 310 12.12 15.05 -21.30
N PRO A 311 12.42 14.98 -19.99
CA PRO A 311 12.74 13.71 -19.35
C PRO A 311 11.57 12.73 -19.37
N MET A 312 11.82 11.51 -19.88
CA MET A 312 10.94 10.37 -19.67
C MET A 312 10.98 9.97 -18.19
N ASN A 313 9.81 9.67 -17.62
CA ASN A 313 9.67 9.05 -16.31
C ASN A 313 8.68 7.88 -16.45
N ARG A 314 9.21 6.66 -16.67
CA ARG A 314 8.40 5.51 -17.05
C ARG A 314 8.68 4.30 -16.17
N LEU A 315 7.61 3.60 -15.80
CA LEU A 315 7.67 2.31 -15.11
C LEU A 315 7.40 1.15 -16.09
N LEU A 316 8.36 0.25 -16.21
CA LEU A 316 8.23 -1.01 -16.92
C LEU A 316 7.85 -2.13 -15.94
N GLN A 317 6.60 -2.53 -15.98
CA GLN A 317 6.04 -3.56 -15.14
C GLN A 317 5.91 -4.89 -15.88
N GLY A 318 6.11 -6.00 -15.18
CA GLY A 318 5.87 -7.33 -15.72
C GLY A 318 6.31 -8.41 -14.73
N ASP A 319 5.79 -9.59 -14.91
CA ASP A 319 6.09 -10.72 -14.03
C ASP A 319 7.58 -11.09 -14.02
N VAL A 320 7.99 -11.84 -13.00
CA VAL A 320 9.36 -12.39 -12.94
C VAL A 320 9.59 -13.28 -14.17
N GLY A 321 10.65 -12.97 -14.95
CA GLY A 321 10.97 -13.70 -16.17
C GLY A 321 10.15 -13.29 -17.41
N SER A 322 9.37 -12.20 -17.36
CA SER A 322 8.68 -11.65 -18.53
C SER A 322 9.61 -10.95 -19.54
N GLY A 323 10.89 -10.77 -19.20
CA GLY A 323 11.91 -10.17 -20.08
C GLY A 323 12.04 -8.66 -19.96
N LYS A 324 11.71 -8.06 -18.81
CA LYS A 324 11.94 -6.62 -18.50
C LYS A 324 13.39 -6.21 -18.78
N THR A 325 14.35 -7.00 -18.29
CA THR A 325 15.77 -6.74 -18.44
C THR A 325 16.21 -6.59 -19.89
N ILE A 326 15.67 -7.42 -20.80
CA ILE A 326 16.04 -7.33 -22.22
C ILE A 326 15.46 -6.09 -22.89
N VAL A 327 14.24 -5.69 -22.53
CA VAL A 327 13.62 -4.45 -23.03
C VAL A 327 14.41 -3.24 -22.57
N ALA A 328 14.80 -3.20 -21.31
CA ALA A 328 15.63 -2.14 -20.73
C ALA A 328 17.05 -2.10 -21.32
N ALA A 329 17.64 -3.28 -21.56
CA ALA A 329 18.94 -3.41 -22.22
C ALA A 329 18.94 -2.86 -23.66
N LEU A 330 17.91 -3.19 -24.44
CA LEU A 330 17.73 -2.65 -25.80
C LEU A 330 17.59 -1.13 -25.79
N ALA A 331 16.83 -0.56 -24.85
CA ALA A 331 16.75 0.90 -24.65
C ALA A 331 18.12 1.51 -24.33
N GLY A 332 18.91 0.87 -23.46
CA GLY A 332 20.27 1.28 -23.12
C GLY A 332 21.23 1.26 -24.33
N ILE A 333 21.12 0.25 -25.18
CA ILE A 333 21.92 0.15 -26.42
C ILE A 333 21.51 1.23 -27.42
N CYS A 334 20.21 1.52 -27.55
CA CYS A 334 19.75 2.62 -28.39
C CYS A 334 20.32 3.96 -27.91
N ALA A 335 20.37 4.22 -26.61
CA ALA A 335 21.00 5.42 -26.07
C ALA A 335 22.50 5.46 -26.35
N ALA A 336 23.18 4.31 -26.20
CA ALA A 336 24.61 4.19 -26.49
C ALA A 336 24.97 4.47 -27.98
N ASN A 337 24.17 3.96 -28.91
CA ASN A 337 24.33 4.24 -30.34
C ASN A 337 24.06 5.70 -30.67
N GLY A 338 23.22 6.41 -29.94
CA GLY A 338 23.06 7.85 -29.99
C GLY A 338 24.25 8.66 -29.41
N GLY A 339 25.32 7.97 -28.95
CA GLY A 339 26.52 8.58 -28.37
C GLY A 339 26.41 8.90 -26.85
N PHE A 340 25.31 8.53 -26.22
CA PHE A 340 25.02 8.79 -24.81
C PHE A 340 25.43 7.65 -23.89
N GLN A 341 25.34 7.90 -22.58
CA GLN A 341 25.64 6.90 -21.55
C GLN A 341 24.37 6.48 -20.83
N THR A 342 24.33 5.21 -20.40
CA THR A 342 23.26 4.60 -19.62
C THR A 342 23.79 4.12 -18.27
N ALA A 343 23.12 4.47 -17.18
CA ALA A 343 23.36 3.89 -15.85
C ALA A 343 22.28 2.83 -15.58
N PHE A 344 22.67 1.58 -15.34
CA PHE A 344 21.79 0.48 -15.00
C PHE A 344 21.98 0.07 -13.55
N MET A 345 21.03 0.39 -12.69
CA MET A 345 21.12 0.18 -11.26
C MET A 345 20.37 -1.06 -10.82
N ALA A 346 21.02 -1.87 -9.99
CA ALA A 346 20.44 -3.01 -9.31
C ALA A 346 20.51 -2.85 -7.79
N PRO A 347 19.53 -3.37 -7.02
CA PRO A 347 19.50 -3.23 -5.57
C PRO A 347 20.59 -4.02 -4.85
N THR A 348 21.13 -5.07 -5.48
CA THR A 348 22.16 -5.92 -4.92
C THR A 348 23.30 -6.18 -5.91
N GLU A 349 24.46 -6.51 -5.39
CA GLU A 349 25.65 -6.84 -6.20
C GLU A 349 25.42 -8.10 -7.08
N ILE A 350 24.72 -9.09 -6.54
CA ILE A 350 24.37 -10.32 -7.29
C ILE A 350 23.57 -9.98 -8.53
N LEU A 351 22.55 -9.13 -8.40
CA LEU A 351 21.75 -8.66 -9.54
C LEU A 351 22.54 -7.81 -10.51
N ALA A 352 23.40 -6.91 -10.01
CA ALA A 352 24.24 -6.11 -10.88
C ALA A 352 25.15 -6.99 -11.73
N ARG A 353 25.79 -8.01 -11.13
CA ARG A 353 26.59 -9.01 -11.86
C ARG A 353 25.76 -9.80 -12.87
N GLN A 354 24.55 -10.19 -12.50
CA GLN A 354 23.64 -10.92 -13.39
C GLN A 354 23.22 -10.06 -14.60
N HIS A 355 22.88 -8.79 -14.39
CA HIS A 355 22.56 -7.86 -15.48
C HIS A 355 23.76 -7.65 -16.40
N TYR A 356 24.96 -7.49 -15.83
CA TYR A 356 26.20 -7.36 -16.58
C TYR A 356 26.46 -8.59 -17.46
N GLU A 357 26.38 -9.81 -16.90
CA GLU A 357 26.56 -11.05 -17.65
C GLU A 357 25.45 -11.25 -18.72
N THR A 358 24.22 -10.84 -18.43
CA THR A 358 23.14 -10.90 -19.40
C THR A 358 23.40 -9.97 -20.58
N LEU A 359 23.83 -8.73 -20.32
CA LEU A 359 24.19 -7.77 -21.36
C LEU A 359 25.33 -8.30 -22.23
N LYS A 360 26.40 -8.80 -21.61
CA LYS A 360 27.58 -9.37 -22.27
C LYS A 360 27.18 -10.54 -23.20
N LYS A 361 26.37 -11.49 -22.67
CA LYS A 361 25.92 -12.67 -23.46
C LYS A 361 24.97 -12.31 -24.60
N THR A 362 24.09 -11.34 -24.38
CA THR A 362 23.07 -10.99 -25.36
C THR A 362 23.63 -10.10 -26.45
N PHE A 363 24.63 -9.28 -26.13
CA PHE A 363 25.22 -8.32 -27.06
C PHE A 363 26.76 -8.49 -27.13
N PRO A 364 27.27 -9.66 -27.61
CA PRO A 364 28.71 -9.96 -27.57
C PRO A 364 29.55 -9.05 -28.48
N ASN A 365 28.94 -8.44 -29.50
CA ASN A 365 29.59 -7.54 -30.46
C ASN A 365 29.39 -6.05 -30.10
N PHE A 366 28.90 -5.72 -28.91
CA PHE A 366 28.74 -4.32 -28.53
C PHE A 366 30.06 -3.68 -28.16
N ASP A 367 30.51 -2.72 -28.97
CA ASP A 367 31.80 -2.04 -28.90
C ASP A 367 31.81 -0.82 -27.98
N GLY A 368 30.64 -0.32 -27.56
CA GLY A 368 30.47 0.85 -26.71
C GLY A 368 30.97 0.70 -25.26
N GLY A 369 31.45 -0.48 -24.86
CA GLY A 369 31.90 -0.77 -23.52
C GLY A 369 30.77 -0.95 -22.50
N ILE A 370 30.79 -2.03 -21.74
CA ILE A 370 29.90 -2.31 -20.62
C ILE A 370 30.73 -2.41 -19.35
N ALA A 371 30.53 -1.54 -18.36
CA ALA A 371 31.21 -1.62 -17.09
C ALA A 371 30.30 -2.21 -16.00
N LEU A 372 30.88 -2.98 -15.10
CA LEU A 372 30.31 -3.37 -13.83
C LEU A 372 31.06 -2.61 -12.72
N VAL A 373 30.31 -1.91 -11.84
CA VAL A 373 30.87 -1.20 -10.68
C VAL A 373 30.07 -1.57 -9.44
N THR A 374 30.71 -2.26 -8.51
CA THR A 374 30.12 -2.74 -7.25
C THR A 374 31.01 -2.39 -6.05
N GLY A 375 30.51 -2.72 -4.86
CA GLY A 375 31.30 -2.58 -3.63
C GLY A 375 32.60 -3.39 -3.68
N SER A 376 32.55 -4.61 -4.22
CA SER A 376 33.67 -5.57 -4.22
C SER A 376 34.67 -5.36 -5.38
N GLY A 377 34.32 -4.67 -6.47
CA GLY A 377 35.23 -4.50 -7.61
C GLY A 377 34.62 -3.79 -8.81
N ALA A 378 35.44 -3.63 -9.86
CA ALA A 378 35.03 -3.08 -11.12
C ALA A 378 35.60 -3.90 -12.29
N LYS A 379 34.85 -3.95 -13.41
CA LYS A 379 35.23 -4.64 -14.65
C LYS A 379 34.71 -3.86 -15.84
N ILE A 380 35.39 -3.96 -16.96
CA ILE A 380 34.88 -3.45 -18.26
C ILE A 380 34.93 -4.58 -19.28
N TYR A 381 33.88 -4.68 -20.06
CA TYR A 381 33.79 -5.56 -21.23
C TYR A 381 33.71 -4.70 -22.50
N TYR A 382 34.57 -5.00 -23.45
CA TYR A 382 34.49 -4.53 -24.83
C TYR A 382 34.20 -5.71 -25.74
N ALA A 383 33.74 -5.46 -26.98
CA ALA A 383 33.41 -6.49 -27.95
C ALA A 383 34.54 -7.55 -28.12
N ARG A 384 34.16 -8.77 -28.53
CA ARG A 384 35.08 -9.90 -28.79
C ARG A 384 35.81 -10.45 -27.56
N GLU A 385 35.09 -10.60 -26.44
CA GLU A 385 35.55 -11.22 -25.20
C GLU A 385 36.72 -10.51 -24.46
N LEU A 386 37.04 -9.28 -24.84
CA LEU A 386 38.00 -8.46 -24.13
C LEU A 386 37.38 -7.97 -22.76
N GLU A 387 37.48 -8.81 -21.73
CA GLU A 387 37.13 -8.42 -20.36
C GLU A 387 38.40 -8.05 -19.59
N THR A 388 38.47 -6.83 -19.10
CA THR A 388 39.59 -6.33 -18.31
C THR A 388 39.18 -6.12 -16.87
N HIS A 389 39.80 -6.82 -15.95
CA HIS A 389 39.78 -6.47 -14.53
C HIS A 389 40.61 -5.19 -14.35
N ALA A 390 39.93 -4.07 -14.20
CA ALA A 390 40.62 -2.80 -14.02
C ALA A 390 40.39 -2.26 -12.59
N ASP A 391 41.38 -1.50 -12.10
CA ASP A 391 41.18 -0.75 -10.85
C ASP A 391 39.95 0.18 -10.98
N LYS A 392 39.24 0.34 -9.86
CA LYS A 392 38.03 1.18 -9.83
C LYS A 392 38.24 2.59 -10.36
N ASN A 393 39.44 3.16 -10.13
CA ASN A 393 39.77 4.51 -10.60
C ASN A 393 39.96 4.54 -12.11
N THR A 394 40.53 3.51 -12.71
CA THR A 394 40.62 3.37 -14.18
C THR A 394 39.28 3.27 -14.83
N VAL A 395 38.35 2.43 -14.28
CA VAL A 395 36.97 2.32 -14.76
C VAL A 395 36.24 3.65 -14.65
N LYS A 396 36.39 4.38 -13.54
CA LYS A 396 35.81 5.71 -13.38
C LYS A 396 36.28 6.69 -14.44
N ARG A 397 37.59 6.75 -14.71
CA ARG A 397 38.16 7.64 -15.73
C ARG A 397 37.61 7.32 -17.12
N GLU A 398 37.44 6.05 -17.47
CA GLU A 398 36.88 5.63 -18.75
C GLU A 398 35.39 6.02 -18.89
N ILE A 399 34.62 5.93 -17.78
CA ILE A 399 33.23 6.43 -17.74
C ILE A 399 33.20 7.96 -17.91
N GLU A 400 34.07 8.69 -17.21
CA GLU A 400 34.16 10.15 -17.28
C GLU A 400 34.56 10.65 -18.67
N LYS A 401 35.46 9.93 -19.36
CA LYS A 401 35.83 10.20 -20.75
C LYS A 401 34.73 9.86 -21.75
N GLY A 402 33.72 9.04 -21.34
CA GLY A 402 32.65 8.56 -22.21
C GLY A 402 33.03 7.37 -23.07
N GLY A 403 34.17 6.70 -22.77
CA GLY A 403 34.61 5.46 -23.41
C GLY A 403 33.73 4.26 -23.09
N VAL A 404 33.06 4.27 -21.93
CA VAL A 404 32.07 3.26 -21.52
C VAL A 404 30.67 3.83 -21.67
N LYS A 405 29.81 3.15 -22.41
CA LYS A 405 28.45 3.59 -22.71
C LYS A 405 27.41 3.03 -21.76
N ILE A 406 27.57 1.80 -21.26
CA ILE A 406 26.62 1.18 -20.31
C ILE A 406 27.35 0.86 -19.02
N VAL A 407 26.87 1.40 -17.91
CA VAL A 407 27.44 1.18 -16.58
C VAL A 407 26.43 0.49 -15.69
N VAL A 408 26.70 -0.75 -15.34
CA VAL A 408 25.88 -1.56 -14.43
C VAL A 408 26.46 -1.48 -13.03
N GLY A 409 25.63 -1.28 -12.03
CA GLY A 409 26.12 -1.25 -10.65
C GLY A 409 25.03 -1.18 -9.59
N THR A 410 25.47 -0.95 -8.37
CA THR A 410 24.59 -0.79 -7.21
C THR A 410 24.60 0.69 -6.76
N HIS A 411 24.22 0.94 -5.52
CA HIS A 411 24.35 2.25 -4.88
C HIS A 411 25.77 2.87 -5.02
N ALA A 412 26.79 2.06 -5.32
CA ALA A 412 28.14 2.54 -5.58
C ALA A 412 28.20 3.55 -6.75
N LEU A 413 27.23 3.52 -7.67
CA LEU A 413 27.12 4.51 -8.76
C LEU A 413 26.74 5.90 -8.25
N ILE A 414 26.08 5.98 -7.08
CA ILE A 414 25.51 7.23 -6.53
C ILE A 414 26.28 7.74 -5.32
N ALA A 415 26.95 6.83 -4.57
CA ALA A 415 27.49 7.13 -3.26
C ALA A 415 28.55 8.24 -3.31
N LYS A 416 28.31 9.33 -2.55
CA LYS A 416 29.38 10.21 -2.10
C LYS A 416 30.15 9.46 -1.00
N LYS A 417 31.45 9.28 -1.15
CA LYS A 417 32.25 8.75 -0.06
C LYS A 417 32.24 9.70 1.14
N ARG A 418 32.30 9.18 2.36
CA ARG A 418 32.48 9.95 3.61
C ARG A 418 33.73 10.85 3.57
N THR A 419 34.68 10.55 2.70
CA THR A 419 35.91 11.30 2.45
C THR A 419 35.76 12.49 1.49
N GLY A 420 34.54 12.87 1.10
CA GLY A 420 34.31 14.00 0.18
C GLY A 420 34.50 13.68 -1.31
N GLU A 421 35.00 12.49 -1.67
CA GLU A 421 35.12 12.08 -3.07
C GLU A 421 33.75 11.91 -3.71
N ASN A 422 33.53 12.56 -4.85
CA ASN A 422 32.32 12.44 -5.66
C ASN A 422 32.15 11.00 -6.17
N GLY A 423 30.91 10.51 -6.25
CA GLY A 423 30.58 9.26 -6.94
C GLY A 423 31.01 9.33 -8.41
N ILE A 424 30.59 8.33 -9.20
CA ILE A 424 30.92 8.26 -10.62
C ILE A 424 30.33 9.48 -11.34
N THR A 425 31.16 10.16 -12.12
CA THR A 425 30.77 11.26 -13.01
C THR A 425 30.58 10.69 -14.42
N PHE A 426 29.52 11.07 -15.09
CA PHE A 426 29.25 10.68 -16.45
C PHE A 426 29.48 11.85 -17.39
N LYS A 427 29.99 11.59 -18.61
CA LYS A 427 30.19 12.64 -19.61
C LYS A 427 28.86 13.12 -20.22
N LYS A 428 27.96 12.17 -20.58
CA LYS A 428 26.65 12.43 -21.19
C LYS A 428 25.66 11.35 -20.75
N LEU A 429 25.22 11.38 -19.48
CA LEU A 429 24.21 10.45 -18.96
C LEU A 429 22.84 10.82 -19.50
N ALA A 430 22.28 10.02 -20.41
CA ALA A 430 20.96 10.28 -20.99
C ALA A 430 19.88 9.31 -20.52
N LEU A 431 20.24 8.14 -20.00
CA LEU A 431 19.28 7.14 -19.53
C LEU A 431 19.71 6.54 -18.19
N VAL A 432 18.79 6.52 -17.24
CA VAL A 432 18.93 5.83 -15.96
C VAL A 432 17.89 4.74 -15.88
N ILE A 433 18.34 3.50 -15.70
CA ILE A 433 17.50 2.31 -15.52
C ILE A 433 17.65 1.86 -14.05
N VAL A 434 16.54 1.64 -13.35
CA VAL A 434 16.54 1.18 -11.96
C VAL A 434 15.69 -0.09 -11.85
N ASP A 435 16.31 -1.18 -11.43
CA ASP A 435 15.59 -2.43 -11.17
C ASP A 435 15.09 -2.50 -9.73
N GLU A 436 13.87 -3.04 -9.53
CA GLU A 436 13.19 -3.15 -8.24
C GLU A 436 13.10 -1.79 -7.49
N GLN A 437 12.46 -0.81 -8.13
CA GLN A 437 12.37 0.59 -7.69
C GLN A 437 12.05 0.76 -6.19
N HIS A 438 11.17 -0.07 -5.64
CA HIS A 438 10.72 0.00 -4.24
C HIS A 438 11.84 -0.18 -3.21
N ARG A 439 13.04 -0.60 -3.63
CA ARG A 439 14.22 -0.76 -2.77
C ARG A 439 15.17 0.44 -2.78
N PHE A 440 14.84 1.48 -3.54
CA PHE A 440 15.62 2.71 -3.61
C PHE A 440 14.84 3.89 -3.04
N GLY A 441 15.39 4.56 -2.03
CA GLY A 441 14.77 5.74 -1.42
C GLY A 441 14.75 6.97 -2.34
N VAL A 442 13.81 7.87 -2.10
CA VAL A 442 13.60 9.12 -2.88
C VAL A 442 14.86 9.95 -3.04
N LYS A 443 15.64 10.11 -1.96
CA LYS A 443 16.91 10.86 -1.98
C LYS A 443 17.94 10.27 -2.94
N GLN A 444 17.94 8.95 -3.09
CA GLN A 444 18.86 8.25 -4.00
C GLN A 444 18.47 8.46 -5.46
N ARG A 445 17.17 8.45 -5.75
CA ARG A 445 16.62 8.74 -7.09
C ARG A 445 16.91 10.19 -7.49
N ALA A 446 16.65 11.14 -6.61
CA ALA A 446 16.93 12.55 -6.83
C ALA A 446 18.42 12.84 -7.10
N LEU A 447 19.33 12.13 -6.44
CA LEU A 447 20.77 12.23 -6.69
C LEU A 447 21.18 11.75 -8.09
N LEU A 448 20.52 10.75 -8.65
CA LEU A 448 20.76 10.28 -10.02
C LEU A 448 20.26 11.26 -11.06
N LEU A 449 19.05 11.78 -10.85
CA LEU A 449 18.44 12.76 -11.74
C LEU A 449 19.18 14.11 -11.72
N GLY A 450 19.77 14.49 -10.56
CA GLY A 450 20.56 15.73 -10.42
C GLY A 450 21.98 15.67 -11.00
N ARG A 451 22.47 14.49 -11.44
CA ARG A 451 23.84 14.30 -11.94
C ARG A 451 24.00 14.35 -13.46
N GLY A 452 22.94 14.70 -14.14
CA GLY A 452 22.96 14.75 -15.62
C GLY A 452 23.75 15.89 -16.24
N ASP A 453 24.50 16.66 -15.57
CA ASP A 453 25.60 17.54 -16.03
C ASP A 453 26.13 18.38 -14.82
N THR A 454 27.21 17.93 -14.21
CA THR A 454 27.85 18.66 -13.10
C THR A 454 28.89 19.67 -13.59
N GLY A 455 28.81 20.10 -14.86
CA GLY A 455 29.61 21.21 -15.36
C GLY A 455 29.29 22.48 -14.59
N GLY A 456 30.23 22.98 -13.80
CA GLY A 456 30.05 24.12 -12.92
C GLY A 456 29.51 25.37 -13.67
N GLY A 457 28.54 26.04 -13.06
CA GLY A 457 28.09 27.34 -13.48
C GLY A 457 26.87 27.41 -14.40
N LYS A 458 26.25 26.31 -14.78
CA LYS A 458 25.04 26.32 -15.63
C LYS A 458 23.79 26.67 -14.82
N THR A 459 22.94 27.49 -15.37
CA THR A 459 21.61 27.81 -14.85
C THR A 459 20.71 26.56 -14.85
N SER A 460 19.65 26.54 -14.05
CA SER A 460 18.71 25.41 -14.01
C SER A 460 18.11 25.06 -15.38
N ALA A 461 17.99 26.06 -16.28
CA ALA A 461 17.49 25.89 -17.65
C ALA A 461 18.47 25.19 -18.60
N GLU A 462 19.77 25.15 -18.27
CA GLU A 462 20.83 24.53 -19.11
C GLU A 462 21.18 23.12 -18.69
N ARG A 463 20.59 22.61 -17.58
CA ARG A 463 20.84 21.26 -17.09
C ARG A 463 20.03 20.24 -17.89
N GLN A 464 20.73 19.24 -18.43
CA GLN A 464 20.09 18.09 -19.06
C GLN A 464 19.78 17.02 -18.01
N ILE A 465 18.50 16.69 -17.86
CA ILE A 465 18.04 15.64 -16.93
C ILE A 465 17.96 14.33 -17.72
N PRO A 466 18.53 13.22 -17.22
CA PRO A 466 18.45 11.94 -17.91
C PRO A 466 17.02 11.39 -17.92
N HIS A 467 16.65 10.63 -18.95
CA HIS A 467 15.45 9.81 -18.98
C HIS A 467 15.53 8.78 -17.86
N PHE A 468 14.40 8.51 -17.22
CA PHE A 468 14.30 7.59 -16.10
C PHE A 468 13.36 6.43 -16.44
N LEU A 469 13.91 5.19 -16.40
CA LEU A 469 13.18 3.96 -16.59
C LEU A 469 13.29 3.11 -15.35
N SER A 470 12.22 2.97 -14.63
CA SER A 470 12.13 2.06 -13.49
C SER A 470 11.54 0.72 -13.91
N MET A 471 12.00 -0.37 -13.28
CA MET A 471 11.46 -1.71 -13.49
C MET A 471 10.90 -2.26 -12.18
N SER A 472 9.77 -2.97 -12.27
CA SER A 472 9.19 -3.68 -11.12
C SER A 472 8.70 -5.07 -11.52
N ALA A 473 9.03 -6.06 -10.69
CA ALA A 473 8.44 -7.39 -10.75
C ALA A 473 7.26 -7.55 -9.78
N THR A 474 7.05 -6.58 -8.87
CA THR A 474 5.83 -6.55 -8.05
C THR A 474 4.68 -6.12 -8.93
N PRO A 475 3.65 -6.94 -9.03
CA PRO A 475 2.45 -6.54 -9.75
C PRO A 475 1.72 -5.45 -8.94
N ILE A 476 1.49 -4.31 -9.57
CA ILE A 476 0.75 -3.21 -9.00
C ILE A 476 -0.62 -3.21 -9.64
N PRO A 477 -1.72 -3.22 -8.88
CA PRO A 477 -3.06 -3.11 -9.43
C PRO A 477 -3.21 -1.88 -10.31
N ARG A 478 -3.92 -2.01 -11.43
CA ARG A 478 -4.10 -0.91 -12.38
C ARG A 478 -4.71 0.33 -11.72
N THR A 479 -5.64 0.14 -10.81
CA THR A 479 -6.27 1.22 -10.04
C THR A 479 -5.29 2.00 -9.18
N LEU A 480 -4.41 1.28 -8.46
CA LEU A 480 -3.36 1.92 -7.68
C LEU A 480 -2.33 2.61 -8.58
N SER A 481 -2.03 2.02 -9.74
CA SER A 481 -1.13 2.64 -10.72
C SER A 481 -1.66 3.97 -11.22
N LEU A 482 -2.95 4.04 -11.53
CA LEU A 482 -3.60 5.27 -12.00
C LEU A 482 -3.62 6.35 -10.92
N ALA A 483 -3.93 5.96 -9.67
CA ALA A 483 -4.10 6.92 -8.59
C ALA A 483 -2.81 7.40 -7.93
N LEU A 484 -1.73 6.60 -7.94
CA LEU A 484 -0.53 6.92 -7.18
C LEU A 484 0.65 7.33 -8.06
N TRP A 485 0.60 6.98 -9.33
CA TRP A 485 1.68 7.20 -10.28
C TRP A 485 1.19 7.83 -11.59
N SER A 486 0.18 8.69 -11.54
CA SER A 486 -0.28 9.45 -12.72
C SER A 486 0.80 10.42 -13.25
N ASN A 487 1.84 10.68 -12.44
CA ASN A 487 3.06 11.37 -12.86
C ASN A 487 4.06 10.46 -13.61
N LEU A 488 3.82 9.14 -13.68
CA LEU A 488 4.63 8.18 -14.42
C LEU A 488 3.90 7.69 -15.67
N ASP A 489 4.66 7.42 -16.72
CA ASP A 489 4.18 6.64 -17.85
C ASP A 489 4.35 5.14 -17.59
N PHE A 490 3.40 4.33 -18.04
CA PHE A 490 3.39 2.88 -17.79
C PHE A 490 3.58 2.07 -19.06
N SER A 491 4.43 1.04 -18.97
CA SER A 491 4.52 -0.02 -19.95
C SER A 491 4.42 -1.37 -19.24
N SER A 492 3.49 -2.22 -19.68
CA SER A 492 3.25 -3.54 -19.07
C SER A 492 3.62 -4.66 -20.02
N ILE A 493 4.43 -5.61 -19.54
CA ILE A 493 4.71 -6.88 -20.22
C ILE A 493 3.79 -7.94 -19.62
N THR A 494 2.71 -8.23 -20.31
CA THR A 494 1.65 -9.16 -19.85
C THR A 494 1.83 -10.58 -20.34
N GLU A 495 2.67 -10.78 -21.38
CA GLU A 495 2.92 -12.07 -21.99
C GLU A 495 4.20 -12.69 -21.44
N MET A 496 4.17 -14.00 -21.22
CA MET A 496 5.38 -14.78 -20.95
C MET A 496 6.01 -15.28 -22.24
N PRO A 497 7.35 -15.42 -22.30
CA PRO A 497 8.01 -16.05 -23.43
C PRO A 497 7.46 -17.47 -23.69
N LYS A 498 7.30 -17.83 -24.98
CA LYS A 498 6.63 -19.08 -25.41
C LYS A 498 7.23 -20.37 -24.83
N ASN A 499 8.50 -20.35 -24.47
CA ASN A 499 9.21 -21.55 -23.95
C ASN A 499 9.00 -21.76 -22.44
N ARG A 500 8.27 -20.88 -21.75
CA ARG A 500 8.05 -21.01 -20.32
C ARG A 500 6.83 -21.88 -20.02
N LYS A 501 7.05 -22.98 -19.30
CA LYS A 501 5.97 -23.87 -18.86
C LYS A 501 5.25 -23.30 -17.64
N PRO A 502 3.92 -23.45 -17.51
CA PRO A 502 3.18 -23.06 -16.32
C PRO A 502 3.69 -23.81 -15.09
N ILE A 503 3.75 -23.10 -13.95
CA ILE A 503 4.21 -23.66 -12.68
C ILE A 503 3.01 -24.27 -11.96
N ASP A 504 3.07 -25.58 -11.68
CA ASP A 504 2.05 -26.31 -10.93
C ASP A 504 2.13 -25.86 -9.46
N THR A 505 1.13 -25.11 -9.00
CA THR A 505 1.12 -24.54 -7.66
C THR A 505 0.07 -25.22 -6.80
N ARG A 506 0.48 -25.73 -5.63
CA ARG A 506 -0.38 -26.47 -4.71
C ARG A 506 -0.30 -25.91 -3.30
N VAL A 507 -1.45 -25.79 -2.66
CA VAL A 507 -1.55 -25.54 -1.22
C VAL A 507 -1.46 -26.89 -0.53
N VAL A 508 -0.61 -27.02 0.49
CA VAL A 508 -0.31 -28.28 1.18
C VAL A 508 -0.70 -28.13 2.63
N GLU A 509 -1.70 -28.91 3.04
CA GLU A 509 -2.12 -29.01 4.44
C GLU A 509 -1.15 -29.89 5.26
N PRO A 510 -1.16 -29.79 6.62
CA PRO A 510 -0.25 -30.57 7.46
C PRO A 510 -0.29 -32.08 7.21
N ARG A 511 -1.47 -32.63 6.92
CA ARG A 511 -1.67 -34.09 6.61
C ARG A 511 -1.08 -34.49 5.25
N GLU A 512 -0.90 -33.56 4.32
CA GLU A 512 -0.39 -33.82 2.96
C GLU A 512 1.13 -33.64 2.86
N ARG A 513 1.78 -33.09 3.91
CA ARG A 513 3.22 -32.85 3.94
C ARG A 513 4.07 -34.08 3.60
N PRO A 514 3.79 -35.30 4.12
CA PRO A 514 4.59 -36.50 3.80
C PRO A 514 4.59 -36.82 2.30
N ALA A 515 3.45 -36.66 1.62
CA ALA A 515 3.32 -36.92 0.18
C ALA A 515 4.09 -35.85 -0.63
N ALA A 516 4.02 -34.58 -0.22
CA ALA A 516 4.77 -33.50 -0.84
C ALA A 516 6.29 -33.71 -0.69
N TYR A 517 6.78 -34.11 0.49
CA TYR A 517 8.20 -34.43 0.70
C TYR A 517 8.69 -35.60 -0.12
N ALA A 518 7.86 -36.67 -0.25
CA ALA A 518 8.18 -37.82 -1.10
C ALA A 518 8.29 -37.40 -2.58
N PHE A 519 7.38 -36.56 -3.05
CA PHE A 519 7.44 -35.99 -4.40
C PHE A 519 8.72 -35.17 -4.62
N ILE A 520 9.07 -34.28 -3.69
CA ILE A 520 10.29 -33.45 -3.77
C ILE A 520 11.53 -34.34 -3.83
N ARG A 521 11.59 -35.40 -3.01
CA ARG A 521 12.70 -36.37 -3.02
C ARG A 521 12.86 -37.06 -4.38
N ASN A 522 11.76 -37.45 -4.99
CA ASN A 522 11.77 -38.12 -6.29
C ASN A 522 12.25 -37.17 -7.40
N GLU A 523 11.87 -35.91 -7.38
CA GLU A 523 12.34 -34.91 -8.34
C GLU A 523 13.84 -34.61 -8.16
N ILE A 524 14.31 -34.52 -6.91
CA ILE A 524 15.74 -34.35 -6.62
C ILE A 524 16.54 -35.57 -7.08
N ALA A 525 16.05 -36.78 -6.91
CA ALA A 525 16.66 -38.00 -7.43
C ALA A 525 16.78 -38.00 -8.97
N ARG A 526 15.90 -37.28 -9.66
CA ARG A 526 15.98 -37.01 -11.11
C ARG A 526 16.98 -35.91 -11.48
N GLY A 527 17.78 -35.43 -10.52
CA GLY A 527 18.78 -34.38 -10.72
C GLY A 527 18.23 -32.95 -10.64
N ARG A 528 17.01 -32.73 -10.13
CA ARG A 528 16.43 -31.40 -9.95
C ARG A 528 16.86 -30.79 -8.62
N GLN A 529 16.63 -29.47 -8.49
CA GLN A 529 16.99 -28.73 -7.29
C GLN A 529 15.74 -28.02 -6.71
N ALA A 530 15.77 -27.77 -5.41
CA ALA A 530 14.68 -27.13 -4.69
C ALA A 530 15.13 -25.88 -3.93
N PHE A 531 14.31 -24.85 -3.99
CA PHE A 531 14.36 -23.73 -3.04
C PHE A 531 13.37 -23.96 -1.91
N VAL A 532 13.79 -23.67 -0.69
CA VAL A 532 12.93 -23.63 0.49
C VAL A 532 12.96 -22.23 1.07
N VAL A 533 11.80 -21.59 1.14
CA VAL A 533 11.66 -20.25 1.71
C VAL A 533 11.00 -20.35 3.09
N CYS A 534 11.67 -19.80 4.10
CA CYS A 534 11.17 -19.75 5.47
C CYS A 534 10.62 -18.37 5.80
N PRO A 535 9.50 -18.28 6.57
CA PRO A 535 8.95 -17.01 6.99
C PRO A 535 9.86 -16.29 7.97
N ARG A 536 9.68 -14.98 8.05
CA ARG A 536 10.20 -14.16 9.13
C ARG A 536 9.45 -14.55 10.41
N ILE A 537 10.11 -14.87 11.50
CA ILE A 537 9.43 -15.03 12.78
C ILE A 537 9.12 -13.61 13.29
N GLU A 538 7.85 -13.24 13.29
CA GLU A 538 7.37 -12.12 14.07
C GLU A 538 7.14 -12.59 15.50
N PRO A 539 7.61 -11.88 16.52
CA PRO A 539 7.33 -12.23 17.89
C PRO A 539 5.82 -12.17 18.13
N ALA A 540 5.29 -13.15 18.84
CA ALA A 540 3.86 -13.28 19.15
C ALA A 540 3.34 -12.22 20.15
N THR A 541 4.17 -11.28 20.57
CA THR A 541 3.85 -10.19 21.49
C THR A 541 3.93 -8.87 20.76
N ASN A 542 2.90 -8.03 20.94
CA ASN A 542 2.86 -6.61 20.52
C ASN A 542 3.88 -5.74 21.29
N ASP A 543 5.05 -6.26 21.60
CA ASP A 543 6.14 -5.47 22.15
C ASP A 543 6.82 -4.71 21.00
N GLU A 544 6.40 -3.47 20.83
CA GLU A 544 6.94 -2.47 19.88
C GLU A 544 8.42 -2.11 20.14
N GLN A 545 9.15 -2.88 20.95
CA GLN A 545 10.49 -2.54 21.43
C GLN A 545 11.61 -3.48 20.99
N LEU A 546 11.33 -4.44 20.08
CA LEU A 546 12.42 -5.28 19.56
C LEU A 546 13.36 -4.48 18.66
N THR A 547 14.62 -4.44 19.02
CA THR A 547 15.64 -3.80 18.21
C THR A 547 15.80 -4.55 16.87
N THR A 548 16.21 -3.84 15.83
CA THR A 548 16.52 -4.42 14.51
C THR A 548 17.47 -5.64 14.62
N LYS A 549 18.33 -5.65 15.63
CA LYS A 549 19.27 -6.74 15.90
C LYS A 549 18.58 -8.01 16.41
N GLU A 550 17.64 -7.90 17.35
CA GLU A 550 16.87 -9.02 17.91
C GLU A 550 15.93 -9.64 16.86
N LEU A 551 15.30 -8.80 16.04
CA LEU A 551 14.48 -9.28 14.92
C LEU A 551 15.29 -10.10 13.92
N TYR A 552 16.51 -9.67 13.60
CA TYR A 552 17.43 -10.42 12.73
C TYR A 552 17.92 -11.73 13.38
N GLU A 553 18.06 -11.81 14.69
CA GLU A 553 18.43 -13.04 15.39
C GLU A 553 17.34 -14.11 15.31
N LEU A 554 16.07 -13.69 15.46
CA LEU A 554 14.93 -14.57 15.28
C LEU A 554 14.83 -15.13 13.85
N ILE A 555 15.08 -14.30 12.83
CA ILE A 555 15.08 -14.74 11.42
C ILE A 555 16.15 -15.80 11.17
N VAL A 556 17.36 -15.60 11.68
CA VAL A 556 18.47 -16.57 11.52
C VAL A 556 18.15 -17.87 12.24
N LYS A 557 17.49 -17.81 13.41
CA LYS A 557 17.05 -18.98 14.18
C LYS A 557 16.04 -19.83 13.39
N SER A 558 15.04 -19.19 12.77
CA SER A 558 14.04 -19.90 11.95
C SER A 558 14.64 -20.67 10.78
N VAL A 559 15.55 -20.02 10.04
CA VAL A 559 16.23 -20.69 8.91
C VAL A 559 17.08 -21.85 9.37
N LYS A 560 17.78 -21.72 10.51
CA LYS A 560 18.59 -22.80 11.09
C LYS A 560 17.74 -23.99 11.53
N GLU A 561 16.62 -23.72 12.20
CA GLU A 561 15.69 -24.78 12.65
C GLU A 561 15.13 -25.54 11.46
N GLU A 562 14.68 -24.86 10.40
CA GLU A 562 14.18 -25.52 9.21
C GLU A 562 15.30 -26.26 8.45
N TYR A 563 16.48 -25.67 8.33
CA TYR A 563 17.66 -26.33 7.77
C TYR A 563 17.98 -27.64 8.50
N GLU A 564 17.99 -27.65 9.83
CA GLU A 564 18.25 -28.84 10.62
C GLU A 564 17.15 -29.90 10.49
N LYS A 565 15.90 -29.47 10.46
CA LYS A 565 14.74 -30.35 10.22
C LYS A 565 14.83 -31.01 8.85
N LEU A 566 15.09 -30.23 7.80
CA LEU A 566 15.16 -30.75 6.45
C LEU A 566 16.40 -31.65 6.23
N SER A 567 17.56 -31.24 6.69
CA SER A 567 18.81 -31.99 6.46
C SER A 567 18.90 -33.26 7.27
N LYS A 568 18.46 -33.24 8.55
CA LYS A 568 18.62 -34.39 9.47
C LYS A 568 17.44 -35.35 9.50
N LYS A 569 16.19 -34.82 9.36
CA LYS A 569 14.97 -35.61 9.56
C LYS A 569 14.22 -35.94 8.27
N ILE A 570 14.09 -34.95 7.36
CA ILE A 570 13.21 -35.10 6.19
C ILE A 570 13.99 -35.61 4.98
N PHE A 571 15.15 -35.06 4.70
CA PHE A 571 15.99 -35.38 3.54
C PHE A 571 17.41 -35.83 3.96
N PRO A 572 17.56 -36.82 4.83
CA PRO A 572 18.89 -37.35 5.18
C PRO A 572 19.58 -37.88 3.91
N GLY A 573 20.83 -37.53 3.71
CA GLY A 573 21.60 -37.92 2.53
C GLY A 573 21.55 -36.99 1.31
N LEU A 574 20.76 -35.91 1.37
CA LEU A 574 20.81 -34.86 0.37
C LEU A 574 21.69 -33.69 0.81
N PHE A 575 22.35 -33.05 -0.15
CA PHE A 575 23.14 -31.85 0.10
C PHE A 575 22.22 -30.64 0.27
N VAL A 576 22.03 -30.21 1.53
CA VAL A 576 21.23 -29.05 1.91
C VAL A 576 22.16 -27.90 2.27
N ALA A 577 21.97 -26.73 1.70
CA ALA A 577 22.69 -25.51 2.08
C ALA A 577 21.70 -24.48 2.66
N MET A 578 22.24 -23.50 3.41
CA MET A 578 21.48 -22.44 4.04
C MET A 578 22.01 -21.10 3.56
N LEU A 579 21.10 -20.15 3.28
CA LEU A 579 21.42 -18.78 2.84
C LEU A 579 20.58 -17.75 3.60
N HIS A 580 21.23 -16.81 4.29
CA HIS A 580 20.54 -15.74 5.00
C HIS A 580 21.29 -14.40 4.96
N GLY A 581 20.62 -13.30 5.33
CA GLY A 581 21.13 -11.94 5.21
C GLY A 581 22.46 -11.65 5.94
N ARG A 582 22.72 -12.30 7.07
CA ARG A 582 23.93 -12.08 7.92
C ARG A 582 25.21 -12.72 7.40
N MET A 583 25.15 -13.61 6.43
CA MET A 583 26.33 -14.25 5.89
C MET A 583 27.20 -13.23 5.16
N LYS A 584 28.52 -13.42 5.19
CA LYS A 584 29.46 -12.60 4.42
C LYS A 584 29.21 -12.74 2.92
N ALA A 585 29.54 -11.70 2.17
CA ALA A 585 29.29 -11.66 0.73
C ALA A 585 29.95 -12.84 0.00
N GLU A 586 31.18 -13.18 0.36
CA GLU A 586 31.96 -14.30 -0.20
C GLU A 586 31.30 -15.66 0.06
N GLU A 587 30.76 -15.86 1.28
CA GLU A 587 30.05 -17.10 1.64
C GLU A 587 28.76 -17.24 0.83
N LYS A 588 27.99 -16.14 0.70
CA LYS A 588 26.78 -16.12 -0.12
C LYS A 588 27.08 -16.46 -1.57
N GLU A 589 28.15 -15.88 -2.12
CA GLU A 589 28.57 -16.11 -3.50
C GLU A 589 29.01 -17.55 -3.71
N LYS A 590 29.75 -18.16 -2.76
CA LYS A 590 30.16 -19.56 -2.79
C LYS A 590 28.94 -20.49 -2.78
N ILE A 591 28.00 -20.30 -1.84
CA ILE A 591 26.79 -21.12 -1.74
C ILE A 591 25.95 -21.03 -3.01
N MET A 592 25.79 -19.83 -3.55
CA MET A 592 25.02 -19.63 -4.77
C MET A 592 25.71 -20.26 -5.98
N ARG A 593 27.03 -20.20 -6.07
CA ARG A 593 27.81 -20.88 -7.10
C ARG A 593 27.67 -22.39 -6.99
N ASP A 594 27.83 -22.96 -5.80
CA ASP A 594 27.70 -24.39 -5.58
C ASP A 594 26.28 -24.89 -5.90
N PHE A 595 25.26 -24.09 -5.60
CA PHE A 595 23.87 -24.37 -5.97
C PHE A 595 23.68 -24.29 -7.49
N SER A 596 24.20 -23.27 -8.16
CA SER A 596 24.09 -23.14 -9.62
C SER A 596 24.84 -24.23 -10.37
N LEU A 597 25.92 -24.79 -9.81
CA LEU A 597 26.68 -25.90 -10.36
C LEU A 597 26.10 -27.30 -9.97
N ASN A 598 24.90 -27.34 -9.40
CA ASN A 598 24.22 -28.57 -8.96
C ASN A 598 24.98 -29.38 -7.90
N LYS A 599 25.89 -28.77 -7.13
CA LYS A 599 26.57 -29.39 -6.00
C LYS A 599 25.70 -29.43 -4.73
N THR A 600 24.67 -28.63 -4.69
CA THR A 600 23.69 -28.55 -3.60
C THR A 600 22.30 -28.87 -4.16
N ASN A 601 21.56 -29.77 -3.50
CA ASN A 601 20.24 -30.20 -3.94
C ASN A 601 19.12 -29.27 -3.47
N ILE A 602 19.24 -28.79 -2.21
CA ILE A 602 18.22 -27.98 -1.55
C ILE A 602 18.88 -26.73 -0.98
N LEU A 603 18.32 -25.56 -1.28
CA LEU A 603 18.75 -24.29 -0.70
C LEU A 603 17.67 -23.71 0.19
N VAL A 604 17.92 -23.71 1.51
CA VAL A 604 17.03 -23.12 2.54
C VAL A 604 17.38 -21.65 2.71
N THR A 605 16.39 -20.79 2.57
CA THR A 605 16.63 -19.34 2.56
C THR A 605 15.48 -18.55 3.18
N THR A 606 15.74 -17.29 3.50
CA THR A 606 14.70 -16.29 3.81
C THR A 606 14.21 -15.62 2.53
N SER A 607 13.46 -14.53 2.66
CA SER A 607 13.05 -13.64 1.56
C SER A 607 14.23 -13.06 0.74
N VAL A 608 15.49 -13.29 1.13
CA VAL A 608 16.67 -12.88 0.34
C VAL A 608 16.64 -13.42 -1.10
N ILE A 609 15.97 -14.56 -1.33
CA ILE A 609 15.80 -15.13 -2.67
C ILE A 609 14.83 -14.32 -3.57
N GLU A 610 14.06 -13.39 -3.01
CA GLU A 610 13.27 -12.45 -3.83
C GLU A 610 14.14 -11.72 -4.86
N VAL A 611 15.44 -11.60 -4.58
CA VAL A 611 16.34 -10.78 -5.36
C VAL A 611 17.23 -11.63 -6.26
N GLY A 612 16.82 -11.74 -7.54
CA GLY A 612 17.73 -11.93 -8.67
C GLY A 612 18.43 -13.27 -8.87
N VAL A 613 18.04 -14.33 -8.18
CA VAL A 613 18.68 -15.64 -8.38
C VAL A 613 18.05 -16.35 -9.58
N ASP A 614 18.85 -16.70 -10.57
CA ASP A 614 18.46 -17.49 -11.74
C ASP A 614 19.21 -18.81 -11.78
N VAL A 615 18.50 -19.92 -11.44
CA VAL A 615 19.03 -21.28 -11.51
C VAL A 615 18.05 -22.12 -12.32
N PRO A 616 18.31 -22.37 -13.61
CA PRO A 616 17.38 -23.08 -14.50
C PRO A 616 17.01 -24.48 -14.05
N ASN A 617 17.92 -25.19 -13.33
CA ASN A 617 17.70 -26.54 -12.80
C ASN A 617 16.88 -26.57 -11.49
N ALA A 618 16.65 -25.42 -10.83
CA ALA A 618 15.79 -25.31 -9.66
C ALA A 618 14.31 -25.30 -10.11
N THR A 619 13.68 -26.46 -10.08
CA THR A 619 12.31 -26.67 -10.55
C THR A 619 11.29 -26.71 -9.43
N ILE A 620 11.73 -26.74 -8.17
CA ILE A 620 10.85 -26.86 -7.03
C ILE A 620 11.00 -25.63 -6.13
N MET A 621 9.88 -24.98 -5.84
CA MET A 621 9.76 -23.96 -4.82
C MET A 621 8.91 -24.51 -3.67
N PHE A 622 9.44 -24.48 -2.48
CA PHE A 622 8.79 -24.87 -1.26
C PHE A 622 8.72 -23.69 -0.29
N ILE A 623 7.52 -23.25 0.08
CA ILE A 623 7.33 -22.09 0.95
C ILE A 623 6.69 -22.57 2.26
N GLU A 624 7.45 -22.51 3.34
CA GLU A 624 6.98 -22.87 4.68
C GLU A 624 6.24 -21.69 5.30
N GLY A 625 5.12 -21.96 6.01
CA GLY A 625 4.31 -20.91 6.63
C GLY A 625 3.80 -19.87 5.62
N ALA A 626 3.29 -20.36 4.49
CA ALA A 626 2.88 -19.51 3.36
C ALA A 626 1.82 -18.44 3.74
N GLU A 627 1.03 -18.69 4.79
CA GLU A 627 0.05 -17.75 5.33
C GLU A 627 0.66 -16.47 5.89
N ARG A 628 1.95 -16.48 6.21
CA ARG A 628 2.68 -15.32 6.77
C ARG A 628 3.24 -14.37 5.72
N PHE A 629 3.20 -14.74 4.44
CA PHE A 629 3.71 -13.92 3.35
C PHE A 629 2.60 -13.15 2.64
N GLY A 630 2.92 -11.99 2.10
CA GLY A 630 2.06 -11.26 1.18
C GLY A 630 1.83 -12.04 -0.13
N LEU A 631 0.68 -11.87 -0.77
CA LEU A 631 0.39 -12.58 -2.04
C LEU A 631 1.39 -12.22 -3.14
N ALA A 632 1.80 -10.95 -3.22
CA ALA A 632 2.83 -10.49 -4.16
C ALA A 632 4.18 -11.19 -3.92
N GLN A 633 4.58 -11.38 -2.65
CA GLN A 633 5.80 -12.10 -2.30
C GLN A 633 5.73 -13.57 -2.69
N LEU A 634 4.62 -14.24 -2.36
CA LEU A 634 4.40 -15.65 -2.77
C LEU A 634 4.50 -15.81 -4.29
N TYR A 635 3.93 -14.85 -5.02
CA TYR A 635 3.99 -14.85 -6.48
C TYR A 635 5.41 -14.63 -7.01
N GLN A 636 6.18 -13.76 -6.38
CA GLN A 636 7.59 -13.53 -6.73
C GLN A 636 8.44 -14.77 -6.46
N PHE A 637 8.24 -15.44 -5.31
CA PHE A 637 8.91 -16.72 -5.02
C PHE A 637 8.54 -17.79 -6.04
N ARG A 638 7.26 -17.94 -6.35
CA ARG A 638 6.80 -18.84 -7.42
C ARG A 638 7.52 -18.59 -8.73
N GLY A 639 7.71 -17.32 -9.09
CA GLY A 639 8.39 -16.90 -10.33
C GLY A 639 9.89 -17.20 -10.38
N ARG A 640 10.52 -17.61 -9.26
CA ARG A 640 11.94 -18.00 -9.23
C ARG A 640 12.23 -19.36 -9.81
N VAL A 641 11.22 -20.21 -9.94
CA VAL A 641 11.31 -21.49 -10.65
C VAL A 641 10.63 -21.40 -12.02
N GLY A 642 10.73 -22.43 -12.84
CA GLY A 642 10.13 -22.44 -14.18
C GLY A 642 10.90 -21.64 -15.22
N ARG A 643 12.22 -21.56 -15.09
CA ARG A 643 13.10 -20.86 -16.05
C ARG A 643 13.84 -21.79 -17.01
N GLY A 644 13.78 -23.07 -16.75
CA GLY A 644 14.34 -24.11 -17.61
C GLY A 644 13.28 -24.84 -18.45
N GLU A 645 13.71 -25.89 -19.13
CA GLU A 645 12.85 -26.73 -20.00
C GLU A 645 11.96 -27.71 -19.22
N HIS A 646 12.20 -27.86 -17.91
CA HIS A 646 11.51 -28.82 -17.08
C HIS A 646 10.25 -28.24 -16.44
N LYS A 647 9.25 -29.09 -16.22
CA LYS A 647 8.05 -28.72 -15.47
C LYS A 647 8.46 -28.32 -14.05
N SER A 648 7.88 -27.25 -13.53
CA SER A 648 8.22 -26.73 -12.22
C SER A 648 7.01 -26.71 -11.29
N TYR A 649 7.28 -26.78 -9.99
CA TYR A 649 6.29 -26.95 -8.96
C TYR A 649 6.49 -25.93 -7.83
N CYS A 650 5.39 -25.42 -7.30
CA CYS A 650 5.40 -24.55 -6.12
C CYS A 650 4.47 -25.10 -5.07
N PHE A 651 5.01 -25.41 -3.88
CA PHE A 651 4.27 -25.93 -2.75
C PHE A 651 4.14 -24.84 -1.68
N LEU A 652 2.89 -24.48 -1.35
CA LEU A 652 2.55 -23.50 -0.31
C LEU A 652 2.13 -24.27 0.94
N PHE A 653 3.03 -24.41 1.90
CA PHE A 653 2.76 -25.12 3.15
C PHE A 653 2.12 -24.17 4.14
N SER A 654 0.97 -24.56 4.70
CA SER A 654 0.23 -23.79 5.69
C SER A 654 -0.13 -24.67 6.88
N ASP A 655 -0.06 -24.09 8.09
CA ASP A 655 -0.51 -24.71 9.33
C ASP A 655 -1.88 -24.19 9.76
N SER A 656 -2.46 -23.24 9.02
CA SER A 656 -3.73 -22.62 9.36
C SER A 656 -4.92 -23.39 8.81
N ALA A 657 -5.89 -23.67 9.67
CA ALA A 657 -7.18 -24.26 9.31
C ALA A 657 -8.25 -23.21 8.90
N SER A 658 -7.87 -21.94 8.75
CA SER A 658 -8.80 -20.86 8.39
C SER A 658 -9.16 -20.92 6.91
N LYS A 659 -10.46 -20.99 6.60
CA LYS A 659 -10.98 -20.96 5.22
C LYS A 659 -10.61 -19.69 4.45
N ASP A 660 -10.44 -18.56 5.14
CA ASP A 660 -10.05 -17.30 4.50
C ASP A 660 -8.58 -17.33 4.07
N ILE A 661 -7.71 -17.91 4.89
CA ILE A 661 -6.30 -18.14 4.54
C ILE A 661 -6.20 -19.13 3.37
N GLU A 662 -6.95 -20.21 3.40
CA GLU A 662 -7.00 -21.16 2.30
C GLU A 662 -7.43 -20.52 0.99
N LYS A 663 -8.54 -19.76 0.98
CA LYS A 663 -9.00 -18.99 -0.20
C LYS A 663 -7.91 -18.04 -0.73
N ARG A 664 -7.20 -17.39 0.18
CA ARG A 664 -6.11 -16.48 -0.16
C ARG A 664 -4.95 -17.21 -0.83
N LEU A 665 -4.49 -18.34 -0.29
CA LEU A 665 -3.42 -19.14 -0.89
C LEU A 665 -3.85 -19.76 -2.23
N LEU A 666 -5.11 -20.19 -2.34
CA LEU A 666 -5.68 -20.67 -3.60
C LEU A 666 -5.72 -19.58 -4.68
N SER A 667 -5.83 -18.30 -4.32
CA SER A 667 -5.75 -17.22 -5.30
C SER A 667 -4.37 -17.15 -5.97
N VAL A 668 -3.28 -17.43 -5.24
CA VAL A 668 -1.92 -17.53 -5.81
C VAL A 668 -1.82 -18.72 -6.78
N ALA A 669 -2.43 -19.85 -6.42
CA ALA A 669 -2.40 -21.05 -7.25
C ALA A 669 -3.17 -20.86 -8.58
N LYS A 670 -4.29 -20.14 -8.54
CA LYS A 670 -5.19 -19.91 -9.69
C LYS A 670 -4.77 -18.73 -10.58
N ALA A 671 -4.01 -17.77 -10.05
CA ALA A 671 -3.63 -16.55 -10.78
C ALA A 671 -2.81 -16.89 -12.05
N LYS A 672 -3.28 -16.38 -13.19
CA LYS A 672 -2.62 -16.53 -14.49
C LYS A 672 -1.43 -15.59 -14.64
N ASN A 673 -1.54 -14.40 -14.06
CA ASN A 673 -0.48 -13.38 -14.06
C ASN A 673 -0.49 -12.60 -12.74
N GLY A 674 0.56 -11.82 -12.51
CA GLY A 674 0.71 -11.06 -11.28
C GLY A 674 -0.29 -9.93 -11.12
N LEU A 675 -0.74 -9.32 -12.23
CA LEU A 675 -1.71 -8.22 -12.19
C LEU A 675 -3.07 -8.69 -11.64
N GLU A 676 -3.56 -9.83 -12.12
CA GLU A 676 -4.79 -10.46 -11.63
C GLU A 676 -4.72 -10.79 -10.13
N LEU A 677 -3.54 -11.25 -9.69
CA LEU A 677 -3.30 -11.52 -8.27
C LEU A 677 -3.31 -10.24 -7.43
N ALA A 678 -2.66 -9.19 -7.90
CA ALA A 678 -2.60 -7.92 -7.19
C ALA A 678 -3.98 -7.25 -7.08
N GLU A 679 -4.82 -7.34 -8.11
CA GLU A 679 -6.20 -6.89 -8.06
C GLU A 679 -7.05 -7.70 -7.07
N SER A 680 -6.79 -9.00 -6.96
CA SER A 680 -7.43 -9.86 -5.98
C SER A 680 -6.98 -9.54 -4.55
N ASP A 681 -5.69 -9.29 -4.36
CA ASP A 681 -5.12 -8.90 -3.06
C ASP A 681 -5.67 -7.54 -2.58
N LEU A 682 -5.75 -6.57 -3.48
CA LEU A 682 -6.35 -5.26 -3.21
C LEU A 682 -7.82 -5.37 -2.73
N LYS A 683 -8.60 -6.28 -3.34
CA LYS A 683 -9.98 -6.54 -2.93
C LYS A 683 -10.07 -7.17 -1.54
N ILE A 684 -9.16 -8.10 -1.21
CA ILE A 684 -9.17 -8.85 0.06
C ILE A 684 -8.63 -7.99 1.20
N ARG A 685 -7.45 -7.40 1.05
CA ARG A 685 -6.75 -6.68 2.13
C ARG A 685 -7.02 -5.18 2.15
N GLY A 686 -7.27 -4.60 0.99
CA GLY A 686 -7.35 -3.15 0.82
C GLY A 686 -6.00 -2.49 0.58
N PRO A 687 -6.02 -1.19 0.21
CA PRO A 687 -4.83 -0.45 -0.18
C PRO A 687 -3.85 -0.17 0.96
N GLY A 688 -4.28 -0.12 2.23
CA GLY A 688 -3.45 0.21 3.38
C GLY A 688 -2.29 -0.77 3.58
N GLU A 689 -2.58 -2.07 3.62
CA GLU A 689 -1.52 -3.10 3.74
C GLU A 689 -0.60 -3.16 2.50
N PHE A 690 -1.09 -2.70 1.34
CA PHE A 690 -0.30 -2.69 0.11
C PHE A 690 0.73 -1.55 0.07
N LEU A 691 0.38 -0.40 0.65
CA LEU A 691 1.20 0.82 0.62
C LEU A 691 2.04 1.03 1.89
N GLY A 692 1.73 0.30 2.97
CA GLY A 692 2.30 0.50 4.30
C GLY A 692 1.69 1.73 4.97
N ASP A 693 0.91 1.54 6.03
CA ASP A 693 0.14 2.60 6.69
C ASP A 693 0.99 3.78 7.20
N GLU A 694 2.26 3.55 7.52
CA GLU A 694 3.18 4.57 8.06
C GLU A 694 3.97 5.34 6.98
N GLN A 695 4.01 4.87 5.73
CA GLN A 695 4.92 5.42 4.72
C GLN A 695 4.29 6.47 3.79
N THR A 696 2.97 6.52 3.66
CA THR A 696 2.35 7.38 2.64
C THR A 696 1.79 8.69 3.17
N GLY A 697 1.48 8.82 4.45
CA GLY A 697 0.81 10.01 5.02
C GLY A 697 -0.54 10.34 4.36
N MET A 698 -1.12 9.40 3.59
CA MET A 698 -2.39 9.60 2.90
C MET A 698 -3.57 9.56 3.86
N PRO A 699 -4.58 10.42 3.65
CA PRO A 699 -5.81 10.38 4.43
C PRO A 699 -6.55 9.04 4.29
N ASP A 700 -7.13 8.54 5.37
CA ASP A 700 -7.90 7.29 5.42
C ASP A 700 -9.00 7.20 4.36
N LEU A 701 -9.59 8.35 3.99
CA LEU A 701 -10.66 8.40 3.02
C LEU A 701 -10.14 8.18 1.61
N ALA A 702 -9.00 8.79 1.25
CA ALA A 702 -8.31 8.54 -0.02
C ALA A 702 -7.92 7.07 -0.13
N MET A 703 -7.35 6.50 0.95
CA MET A 703 -7.00 5.08 0.98
C MET A 703 -8.19 4.15 0.76
N LYS A 704 -9.34 4.44 1.37
CA LYS A 704 -10.57 3.65 1.14
C LYS A 704 -11.12 3.85 -0.26
N ALA A 705 -11.00 5.04 -0.83
CA ALA A 705 -11.47 5.38 -2.17
C ALA A 705 -10.69 4.66 -3.27
N LEU A 706 -9.42 4.32 -3.04
CA LEU A 706 -8.60 3.51 -3.97
C LEU A 706 -9.18 2.11 -4.27
N LYS A 707 -10.13 1.63 -3.46
CA LYS A 707 -10.89 0.40 -3.75
C LYS A 707 -11.92 0.56 -4.85
N ASN A 708 -12.27 1.79 -5.22
CA ASN A 708 -13.26 2.09 -6.24
C ASN A 708 -12.60 2.60 -7.52
N PRO A 709 -12.37 1.73 -8.54
CA PRO A 709 -11.69 2.10 -9.78
C PRO A 709 -12.39 3.23 -10.53
N ALA A 710 -13.72 3.22 -10.56
CA ALA A 710 -14.51 4.24 -11.28
C ALA A 710 -14.29 5.63 -10.66
N LEU A 711 -14.26 5.72 -9.33
CA LEU A 711 -14.05 6.99 -8.64
C LEU A 711 -12.62 7.53 -8.87
N VAL A 712 -11.62 6.64 -8.97
CA VAL A 712 -10.24 7.01 -9.30
C VAL A 712 -10.17 7.57 -10.73
N GLU A 713 -10.80 6.89 -11.70
CA GLU A 713 -10.83 7.36 -13.09
C GLU A 713 -11.56 8.70 -13.22
N GLU A 714 -12.70 8.87 -12.55
CA GLU A 714 -13.45 10.14 -12.51
C GLU A 714 -12.59 11.29 -11.95
N ALA A 715 -11.87 11.06 -10.84
CA ALA A 715 -11.01 12.08 -10.24
C ALA A 715 -9.82 12.43 -11.13
N LEU A 716 -9.20 11.45 -11.79
CA LEU A 716 -8.11 11.64 -12.75
C LEU A 716 -8.58 12.43 -13.98
N GLU A 717 -9.75 12.12 -14.54
CA GLU A 717 -10.32 12.87 -15.66
C GLU A 717 -10.59 14.32 -15.30
N ALA A 718 -11.19 14.55 -14.13
CA ALA A 718 -11.44 15.88 -13.62
C ALA A 718 -10.14 16.68 -13.42
N ALA A 719 -9.11 16.06 -12.88
CA ALA A 719 -7.81 16.70 -12.69
C ALA A 719 -7.12 17.04 -14.01
N LYS A 720 -7.19 16.15 -15.01
CA LYS A 720 -6.69 16.42 -16.37
C LYS A 720 -7.42 17.56 -17.03
N GLU A 721 -8.74 17.66 -16.86
CA GLU A 721 -9.54 18.75 -17.41
C GLU A 721 -9.05 20.10 -16.87
N ILE A 722 -8.82 20.21 -15.55
CA ILE A 722 -8.32 21.45 -14.94
C ILE A 722 -6.90 21.79 -15.40
N ILE A 723 -5.98 20.83 -15.45
CA ILE A 723 -4.58 21.08 -15.85
C ILE A 723 -4.49 21.46 -17.34
N ASN A 724 -5.29 20.83 -18.20
CA ASN A 724 -5.28 21.12 -19.64
C ASN A 724 -5.93 22.45 -20.00
N GLU A 725 -7.01 22.87 -19.30
CA GLU A 725 -7.68 24.15 -19.56
C GLU A 725 -6.86 25.34 -19.07
N TYR A 726 -6.09 25.21 -18.02
CA TYR A 726 -5.55 26.38 -17.31
C TYR A 726 -4.04 26.38 -17.11
N GLU A 727 -3.25 25.54 -17.76
CA GLU A 727 -1.77 25.41 -17.61
C GLU A 727 -1.25 25.55 -16.15
N SER A 728 -2.05 26.15 -15.25
CA SER A 728 -1.74 26.34 -13.83
C SER A 728 -3.03 26.51 -13.00
N LEU A 729 -2.98 26.14 -11.71
CA LEU A 729 -4.06 26.34 -10.74
C LEU A 729 -4.26 27.82 -10.31
N SER A 730 -3.72 28.78 -11.06
CA SER A 730 -3.81 30.23 -10.71
C SER A 730 -5.23 30.76 -10.69
N ASN A 731 -6.13 30.20 -11.50
CA ASN A 731 -7.54 30.57 -11.53
C ASN A 731 -8.36 30.02 -10.36
N TYR A 732 -7.77 29.11 -9.56
CA TYR A 732 -8.39 28.46 -8.42
C TYR A 732 -7.48 28.57 -7.18
N PRO A 733 -7.35 29.77 -6.56
CA PRO A 733 -6.36 30.02 -5.52
C PRO A 733 -6.56 29.14 -4.27
N GLU A 734 -7.80 28.89 -3.85
CA GLU A 734 -8.08 28.04 -2.69
C GLU A 734 -7.78 26.56 -2.98
N LEU A 735 -8.11 26.08 -4.17
CA LEU A 735 -7.73 24.73 -4.63
C LEU A 735 -6.21 24.57 -4.68
N LYS A 736 -5.50 25.58 -5.18
CA LYS A 736 -4.04 25.60 -5.21
C LYS A 736 -3.44 25.50 -3.82
N LYS A 737 -3.89 26.30 -2.86
CA LYS A 737 -3.46 26.25 -1.47
C LYS A 737 -3.71 24.83 -0.87
N ARG A 738 -4.86 24.24 -1.18
CA ARG A 738 -5.20 22.91 -0.68
C ARG A 738 -4.28 21.84 -1.26
N VAL A 739 -3.95 21.90 -2.55
CA VAL A 739 -3.00 21.00 -3.22
C VAL A 739 -1.58 21.14 -2.64
N GLU A 740 -1.12 22.38 -2.38
CA GLU A 740 0.18 22.65 -1.77
C GLU A 740 0.26 22.11 -0.35
N LYS A 741 -0.74 22.39 0.50
CA LYS A 741 -0.82 21.89 1.89
C LYS A 741 -0.92 20.36 1.97
N PHE A 742 -1.62 19.73 1.02
CA PHE A 742 -1.67 18.28 0.89
C PHE A 742 -0.27 17.72 0.62
N GLY A 743 0.49 18.41 -0.19
CA GLY A 743 1.85 18.06 -0.54
C GLY A 743 2.86 18.07 0.59
N GLU A 744 2.65 18.90 1.59
CA GLU A 744 3.51 18.93 2.79
C GLU A 744 3.28 17.74 3.71
N LYS A 745 2.05 17.19 3.71
CA LYS A 745 1.64 16.07 4.57
C LYS A 745 1.91 14.71 3.94
N VAL A 746 1.79 14.61 2.62
CA VAL A 746 1.89 13.35 1.88
C VAL A 746 3.22 13.28 1.17
N HIS A 747 4.14 12.49 1.69
CA HIS A 747 5.38 12.14 1.00
C HIS A 747 5.11 10.90 0.15
N MET A 748 4.80 11.11 -1.14
CA MET A 748 4.72 10.02 -2.09
C MET A 748 6.14 9.66 -2.55
N GLU A 749 6.59 8.47 -2.15
CA GLU A 749 7.88 7.91 -2.52
C GLU A 749 7.88 7.30 -3.93
#